data_893d537be2aa7fae9c017fd72b2589f3
#
_entry.id   893d537be2aa7fae9c017fd72b2589f3
#
_cell.length_a   1.000
_cell.length_b   1.000
_cell.length_c   1.000
_cell.angle_alpha   90.00
_cell.angle_beta   90.00
_cell.angle_gamma   90.00
#
_symmetry.space_group_name_H-M   'P 1'
#
loop_
_entity.id
_entity.type
_entity.pdbx_description
1 polymer ?
#
loop_
_entity_poly.entity_id
_entity_poly.type
_entity_poly.pdbx_seq_one_letter_code
_entity_poly.pdbx_strand_id
1 'polypeptide(L)'
;MVCNDITFPDLERELNNPTDLRVFAVAEAVGKLDIDRIHELTQIDRWFLHKIRNIVNMEKDLQGHSCSDLPEDLLRSAKRLGFSDKQISLSLGCGKLEVRERRKAAGIVPFVKQIDTLGAEYPAQTNYLYLTYSGEEDDIDFSDSNKVIVLGSGSYRIGSSVEFDWCCVNAVLTLRDLGYRTLMINYNPETVSTDYDICDKLYFDELSFETVADIYEKENPRGLIISMGGQIPNNLAMKCMDYGLNVLGTSPESIDSAENRHKFSALLDELGVDQPDWKELTDLDEAQAFANSVGYPVLIRPSYVLSGAAMSVALNDGELKSYLSKASEVSREYPVVISKFIENAKEIELDAVAKNGELFVYAITEHVENAGVHSGDATMVLPPQRTYLETTRRMKKIGREIARALEINGPFNIQFIAKGNTVKVIECNLRASRSFPFVSKIFKLNFIDLATKLIMGIDMPPIDKSCFELDYVGVKAPQFSFTRIKGADPVLSVEMASTGEVACLGDSFEEAFLLALLSVGYEYPKKNVLLSTGPFESKALFLPDAKRLRDLGFNLYATRGTSDFLKYNHISSQILNWPLEKREPNILTFIEEGKLDLIINIPKSHEEVELTNDYIIRRKAVDFNVPLITNLQFAERFIDAIARYSQDELAVKAWDEY
;
A
#
# COMPACT_ATOMS: atom_id res chain seq x y z
N MET A 1 -12.03 -14.49 15.56
CA MET A 1 -11.16 -15.69 15.46
C MET A 1 -11.93 -16.90 14.88
N VAL A 2 -13.05 -16.68 14.31
CA VAL A 2 -13.80 -17.70 13.62
C VAL A 2 -13.39 -17.67 12.17
N CYS A 3 -12.60 -18.65 11.73
CA CYS A 3 -12.15 -18.82 10.35
C CYS A 3 -12.65 -20.14 9.83
N ASN A 4 -13.94 -20.17 9.58
CA ASN A 4 -14.67 -21.37 9.20
C ASN A 4 -14.32 -21.88 7.81
N ASP A 5 -13.57 -21.09 7.05
CA ASP A 5 -13.22 -21.37 5.66
C ASP A 5 -11.81 -21.98 5.50
N ILE A 6 -11.03 -22.03 6.60
CA ILE A 6 -9.68 -22.59 6.57
C ILE A 6 -9.72 -23.98 7.19
N THR A 7 -9.36 -24.98 6.38
CA THR A 7 -9.17 -26.36 6.84
C THR A 7 -7.72 -26.79 6.59
N PHE A 8 -7.16 -27.53 7.54
CA PHE A 8 -5.77 -27.96 7.46
C PHE A 8 -5.72 -29.46 7.14
N PRO A 9 -5.15 -29.86 5.97
CA PRO A 9 -5.02 -31.28 5.62
C PRO A 9 -4.17 -32.09 6.62
N ASP A 10 -3.16 -31.46 7.21
CA ASP A 10 -2.30 -32.02 8.25
C ASP A 10 -2.24 -31.06 9.44
N LEU A 11 -3.24 -31.16 10.31
CA LEU A 11 -3.43 -30.28 11.45
C LEU A 11 -2.28 -30.38 12.47
N GLU A 12 -1.77 -31.59 12.74
CA GLU A 12 -0.67 -31.75 13.71
C GLU A 12 0.64 -31.13 13.20
N ARG A 13 0.91 -31.23 11.90
CA ARG A 13 2.07 -30.56 11.29
C ARG A 13 1.95 -29.05 11.42
N GLU A 14 0.78 -28.47 11.14
CA GLU A 14 0.54 -27.02 11.25
C GLU A 14 0.66 -26.50 12.68
N LEU A 15 0.21 -27.30 13.65
CA LEU A 15 0.37 -26.98 15.07
C LEU A 15 1.84 -27.03 15.50
N ASN A 16 2.60 -28.00 15.01
CA ASN A 16 4.00 -28.21 15.40
C ASN A 16 4.95 -27.17 14.73
N ASN A 17 4.64 -26.76 13.50
CA ASN A 17 5.42 -25.78 12.75
C ASN A 17 4.68 -24.43 12.70
N PRO A 18 5.12 -23.42 13.49
CA PRO A 18 4.40 -22.15 13.56
C PRO A 18 4.45 -21.40 12.22
N THR A 19 3.26 -21.12 11.68
CA THR A 19 3.02 -20.25 10.52
C THR A 19 2.17 -19.07 10.95
N ASP A 20 1.90 -18.13 10.06
CA ASP A 20 0.95 -17.04 10.25
C ASP A 20 -0.50 -17.53 10.40
N LEU A 21 -0.81 -18.74 9.94
CA LEU A 21 -2.11 -19.39 10.06
C LEU A 21 -2.28 -20.21 11.37
N ARG A 22 -1.26 -20.30 12.20
CA ARG A 22 -1.25 -21.18 13.40
C ARG A 22 -2.41 -20.94 14.36
N VAL A 23 -2.85 -19.71 14.54
CA VAL A 23 -3.99 -19.39 15.42
C VAL A 23 -5.28 -20.03 14.92
N PHE A 24 -5.46 -20.16 13.61
CA PHE A 24 -6.61 -20.80 12.99
C PHE A 24 -6.54 -22.33 13.11
N ALA A 25 -5.34 -22.88 12.95
CA ALA A 25 -5.09 -24.30 13.20
C ALA A 25 -5.38 -24.67 14.67
N VAL A 26 -5.00 -23.81 15.62
CA VAL A 26 -5.34 -23.99 17.04
C VAL A 26 -6.85 -23.95 17.27
N ALA A 27 -7.56 -23.02 16.63
CA ALA A 27 -9.02 -22.95 16.75
C ALA A 27 -9.71 -24.21 16.20
N GLU A 28 -9.25 -24.73 15.06
CA GLU A 28 -9.72 -26.01 14.51
C GLU A 28 -9.39 -27.20 15.43
N ALA A 29 -8.16 -27.22 15.96
CA ALA A 29 -7.67 -28.29 16.84
C ALA A 29 -8.46 -28.38 18.15
N VAL A 30 -8.83 -27.27 18.75
CA VAL A 30 -9.60 -27.20 20.01
C VAL A 30 -10.95 -27.92 19.87
N GLY A 31 -11.53 -28.00 18.67
CA GLY A 31 -12.74 -28.78 18.39
C GLY A 31 -12.52 -30.27 18.19
N LYS A 32 -11.26 -30.73 18.02
CA LYS A 32 -10.91 -32.10 17.60
C LYS A 32 -9.93 -32.80 18.53
N LEU A 33 -9.08 -32.09 19.27
CA LEU A 33 -8.00 -32.62 20.11
C LEU A 33 -8.15 -32.12 21.54
N ASP A 34 -7.55 -32.86 22.49
CA ASP A 34 -7.46 -32.42 23.88
C ASP A 34 -6.49 -31.24 24.03
N ILE A 35 -6.77 -30.35 24.99
CA ILE A 35 -5.94 -29.17 25.30
C ILE A 35 -4.49 -29.56 25.61
N ASP A 36 -4.28 -30.68 26.32
CA ASP A 36 -2.94 -31.17 26.65
C ASP A 36 -2.17 -31.57 25.37
N ARG A 37 -2.83 -32.24 24.43
CA ARG A 37 -2.20 -32.56 23.15
C ARG A 37 -1.86 -31.34 22.31
N ILE A 38 -2.74 -30.33 22.28
CA ILE A 38 -2.46 -29.05 21.59
C ILE A 38 -1.29 -28.33 22.26
N HIS A 39 -1.25 -28.32 23.59
CA HIS A 39 -0.13 -27.75 24.34
C HIS A 39 1.20 -28.45 24.03
N GLU A 40 1.23 -29.79 24.01
CA GLU A 40 2.42 -30.56 23.64
C GLU A 40 2.97 -30.19 22.26
N LEU A 41 2.08 -30.06 21.27
CA LEU A 41 2.47 -29.73 19.88
C LEU A 41 2.90 -28.27 19.72
N THR A 42 2.23 -27.35 20.40
CA THR A 42 2.38 -25.91 20.13
C THR A 42 3.25 -25.19 21.15
N GLN A 43 3.43 -25.72 22.35
CA GLN A 43 3.99 -25.09 23.55
C GLN A 43 3.23 -23.81 23.98
N ILE A 44 2.00 -23.58 23.46
CA ILE A 44 1.12 -22.49 23.89
C ILE A 44 0.57 -22.83 25.28
N ASP A 45 0.62 -21.89 26.22
CA ASP A 45 0.07 -22.10 27.55
C ASP A 45 -1.40 -22.46 27.51
N ARG A 46 -1.80 -23.41 28.38
CA ARG A 46 -3.16 -23.96 28.45
C ARG A 46 -4.22 -22.91 28.72
N TRP A 47 -3.87 -21.84 29.43
CA TRP A 47 -4.80 -20.75 29.69
C TRP A 47 -5.31 -20.12 28.39
N PHE A 48 -4.42 -19.82 27.44
CA PHE A 48 -4.81 -19.29 26.13
C PHE A 48 -5.64 -20.29 25.34
N LEU A 49 -5.27 -21.59 25.36
CA LEU A 49 -6.04 -22.64 24.67
C LEU A 49 -7.46 -22.77 25.23
N HIS A 50 -7.64 -22.65 26.55
CA HIS A 50 -8.97 -22.60 27.15
C HIS A 50 -9.77 -21.36 26.74
N LYS A 51 -9.13 -20.19 26.57
CA LYS A 51 -9.82 -18.99 26.07
C LYS A 51 -10.28 -19.16 24.62
N ILE A 52 -9.44 -19.74 23.76
CA ILE A 52 -9.83 -20.08 22.38
C ILE A 52 -10.99 -21.09 22.38
N ARG A 53 -10.96 -22.08 23.27
CA ARG A 53 -12.06 -23.05 23.42
C ARG A 53 -13.40 -22.38 23.77
N ASN A 54 -13.39 -21.35 24.61
CA ASN A 54 -14.61 -20.61 24.93
C ASN A 54 -15.21 -19.95 23.68
N ILE A 55 -14.36 -19.40 22.79
CA ILE A 55 -14.81 -18.81 21.52
C ILE A 55 -15.39 -19.89 20.59
N VAL A 56 -14.68 -21.01 20.42
CA VAL A 56 -15.15 -22.14 19.57
C VAL A 56 -16.46 -22.74 20.07
N ASN A 57 -16.64 -22.84 21.41
CA ASN A 57 -17.89 -23.33 21.99
C ASN A 57 -19.04 -22.32 21.77
N MET A 58 -18.79 -21.02 21.96
CA MET A 58 -19.79 -19.99 21.71
C MET A 58 -20.28 -20.02 20.25
N GLU A 59 -19.40 -20.23 19.30
CA GLU A 59 -19.79 -20.39 17.90
C GLU A 59 -20.75 -21.58 17.70
N LYS A 60 -20.45 -22.73 18.31
CA LYS A 60 -21.34 -23.91 18.26
C LYS A 60 -22.69 -23.64 18.91
N ASP A 61 -22.70 -22.93 20.03
CA ASP A 61 -23.93 -22.55 20.73
C ASP A 61 -24.80 -21.63 19.83
N LEU A 62 -24.17 -20.67 19.13
CA LEU A 62 -24.88 -19.79 18.20
C LEU A 62 -25.48 -20.56 17.01
N GLN A 63 -24.75 -21.53 16.44
CA GLN A 63 -25.21 -22.34 15.29
C GLN A 63 -26.49 -23.14 15.56
N GLY A 64 -26.85 -23.30 16.82
CA GLY A 64 -28.11 -23.95 17.24
C GLY A 64 -29.36 -23.10 17.13
N HIS A 65 -29.22 -21.80 16.76
CA HIS A 65 -30.29 -20.80 16.77
C HIS A 65 -30.48 -20.11 15.41
N SER A 66 -31.66 -19.48 15.26
CA SER A 66 -31.93 -18.48 14.23
C SER A 66 -31.86 -17.06 14.82
N CYS A 67 -31.83 -16.03 13.99
CA CYS A 67 -31.81 -14.66 14.47
C CYS A 67 -33.06 -14.34 15.31
N SER A 68 -34.21 -14.90 14.98
CA SER A 68 -35.48 -14.63 15.66
C SER A 68 -35.62 -15.29 17.03
N ASP A 69 -35.00 -16.45 17.27
CA ASP A 69 -35.12 -17.23 18.51
C ASP A 69 -33.87 -17.17 19.41
N LEU A 70 -32.84 -16.43 18.99
CA LEU A 70 -31.59 -16.28 19.75
C LEU A 70 -31.87 -15.67 21.14
N PRO A 71 -31.50 -16.37 22.25
CA PRO A 71 -31.65 -15.81 23.59
C PRO A 71 -30.80 -14.56 23.79
N GLU A 72 -31.36 -13.55 24.48
CA GLU A 72 -30.65 -12.29 24.74
C GLU A 72 -29.37 -12.48 25.55
N ASP A 73 -29.40 -13.39 26.54
CA ASP A 73 -28.21 -13.70 27.35
C ASP A 73 -27.10 -14.34 26.53
N LEU A 74 -27.45 -15.18 25.56
CA LEU A 74 -26.47 -15.78 24.64
C LEU A 74 -25.88 -14.71 23.71
N LEU A 75 -26.73 -13.85 23.14
CA LEU A 75 -26.27 -12.71 22.33
C LEU A 75 -25.35 -11.77 23.11
N ARG A 76 -25.71 -11.42 24.35
CA ARG A 76 -24.87 -10.61 25.24
C ARG A 76 -23.54 -11.28 25.54
N SER A 77 -23.55 -12.58 25.81
CA SER A 77 -22.35 -13.36 26.07
C SER A 77 -21.44 -13.42 24.83
N ALA A 78 -22.00 -13.62 23.65
CA ALA A 78 -21.26 -13.59 22.40
C ALA A 78 -20.60 -12.21 22.17
N LYS A 79 -21.32 -11.11 22.37
CA LYS A 79 -20.75 -9.76 22.27
C LYS A 79 -19.62 -9.51 23.28
N ARG A 80 -19.77 -9.96 24.53
CA ARG A 80 -18.72 -9.89 25.56
C ARG A 80 -17.48 -10.71 25.21
N LEU A 81 -17.61 -11.81 24.48
CA LEU A 81 -16.50 -12.60 23.98
C LEU A 81 -15.85 -12.01 22.71
N GLY A 82 -16.36 -10.89 22.19
CA GLY A 82 -15.80 -10.19 21.05
C GLY A 82 -16.35 -10.61 19.68
N PHE A 83 -17.46 -11.34 19.63
CA PHE A 83 -18.12 -11.66 18.35
C PHE A 83 -18.69 -10.39 17.72
N SER A 84 -18.33 -10.11 16.48
CA SER A 84 -18.94 -9.04 15.69
C SER A 84 -20.36 -9.42 15.23
N ASP A 85 -21.18 -8.41 14.90
CA ASP A 85 -22.49 -8.62 14.31
C ASP A 85 -22.39 -9.47 13.02
N LYS A 86 -21.30 -9.30 12.23
CA LYS A 86 -21.03 -10.11 11.04
C LYS A 86 -20.79 -11.59 11.41
N GLN A 87 -19.97 -11.87 12.42
CA GLN A 87 -19.68 -13.26 12.83
C GLN A 87 -20.91 -13.96 13.38
N ILE A 88 -21.68 -13.27 14.21
CA ILE A 88 -22.97 -13.78 14.72
C ILE A 88 -23.91 -14.07 13.56
N SER A 89 -24.04 -13.16 12.61
CA SER A 89 -24.93 -13.32 11.45
C SER A 89 -24.55 -14.54 10.58
N LEU A 90 -23.27 -14.83 10.40
CA LEU A 90 -22.78 -16.02 9.70
C LEU A 90 -23.16 -17.30 10.43
N SER A 91 -23.02 -17.32 11.76
CA SER A 91 -23.39 -18.49 12.58
C SER A 91 -24.90 -18.75 12.57
N LEU A 92 -25.71 -17.70 12.47
CA LEU A 92 -27.19 -17.77 12.49
C LEU A 92 -27.81 -17.89 11.08
N GLY A 93 -27.05 -17.67 10.01
CA GLY A 93 -27.55 -17.66 8.63
C GLY A 93 -28.48 -16.46 8.32
N CYS A 94 -28.21 -15.27 8.89
CA CYS A 94 -29.04 -14.06 8.73
C CYS A 94 -28.22 -12.83 8.32
N GLY A 95 -28.86 -11.66 8.19
CA GLY A 95 -28.20 -10.41 7.87
C GLY A 95 -27.48 -9.77 9.08
N LYS A 96 -26.29 -9.21 8.86
CA LYS A 96 -25.52 -8.51 9.92
C LYS A 96 -26.28 -7.31 10.52
N LEU A 97 -27.06 -6.59 9.72
CA LEU A 97 -27.89 -5.47 10.21
C LEU A 97 -29.06 -5.99 11.05
N GLU A 98 -29.60 -7.16 10.74
CA GLU A 98 -30.65 -7.80 11.54
C GLU A 98 -30.14 -8.15 12.94
N VAL A 99 -28.90 -8.67 13.05
CA VAL A 99 -28.24 -8.89 14.35
C VAL A 99 -28.05 -7.57 15.10
N ARG A 100 -27.58 -6.53 14.41
CA ARG A 100 -27.39 -5.19 15.00
C ARG A 100 -28.69 -4.63 15.58
N GLU A 101 -29.77 -4.65 14.81
CA GLU A 101 -31.07 -4.15 15.24
C GLU A 101 -31.61 -4.95 16.44
N ARG A 102 -31.48 -6.27 16.41
CA ARG A 102 -31.88 -7.14 17.51
C ARG A 102 -31.13 -6.83 18.80
N ARG A 103 -29.77 -6.69 18.74
CA ARG A 103 -29.02 -6.38 19.95
C ARG A 103 -29.34 -5.00 20.51
N LYS A 104 -29.56 -4.01 19.63
CA LYS A 104 -29.98 -2.65 20.07
C LYS A 104 -31.34 -2.68 20.72
N ALA A 105 -32.33 -3.39 20.15
CA ALA A 105 -33.66 -3.56 20.73
C ALA A 105 -33.62 -4.25 22.11
N ALA A 106 -32.66 -5.16 22.33
CA ALA A 106 -32.42 -5.80 23.63
C ALA A 106 -31.53 -4.98 24.57
N GLY A 107 -31.18 -3.73 24.24
CA GLY A 107 -30.28 -2.90 25.03
C GLY A 107 -28.86 -3.42 25.14
N ILE A 108 -28.43 -4.25 24.18
CA ILE A 108 -27.05 -4.77 24.09
C ILE A 108 -26.25 -3.81 23.20
N VAL A 109 -25.68 -2.78 23.82
CA VAL A 109 -24.86 -1.75 23.20
C VAL A 109 -23.51 -1.69 23.89
N PRO A 110 -22.40 -1.32 23.20
CA PRO A 110 -21.13 -1.16 23.86
C PRO A 110 -21.10 0.10 24.71
N PHE A 111 -20.24 0.09 25.72
CA PHE A 111 -19.91 1.25 26.53
C PHE A 111 -18.57 1.83 26.13
N VAL A 112 -18.43 3.15 26.24
CA VAL A 112 -17.16 3.86 26.01
C VAL A 112 -16.40 3.93 27.33
N LYS A 113 -15.23 3.36 27.35
CA LYS A 113 -14.34 3.38 28.52
C LYS A 113 -13.07 4.16 28.20
N GLN A 114 -12.57 4.88 29.21
CA GLN A 114 -11.30 5.59 29.13
C GLN A 114 -10.14 4.64 29.47
N ILE A 115 -9.05 4.71 28.70
CA ILE A 115 -7.86 3.92 29.00
C ILE A 115 -7.13 4.56 30.20
N ASP A 116 -7.02 3.80 31.29
CA ASP A 116 -6.26 4.20 32.44
C ASP A 116 -4.76 3.95 32.23
N THR A 117 -4.02 5.04 32.04
CA THR A 117 -2.56 5.00 31.83
C THR A 117 -1.76 5.12 33.14
N LEU A 118 -2.45 5.21 34.29
CA LEU A 118 -1.84 5.46 35.61
C LEU A 118 -2.05 4.33 36.60
N GLY A 119 -2.56 3.16 36.15
CA GLY A 119 -2.72 1.98 37.01
C GLY A 119 -3.68 2.17 38.17
N ALA A 120 -4.71 3.02 38.00
CA ALA A 120 -5.67 3.43 39.04
C ALA A 120 -5.06 4.13 40.27
N GLU A 121 -3.78 4.54 40.21
CA GLU A 121 -3.13 5.31 41.29
C GLU A 121 -3.59 6.77 41.29
N TYR A 122 -4.00 7.30 40.13
CA TYR A 122 -4.50 8.64 39.94
C TYR A 122 -5.57 8.67 38.81
N PRO A 123 -6.57 9.56 38.84
CA PRO A 123 -7.54 9.66 37.74
C PRO A 123 -6.84 9.94 36.40
N ALA A 124 -7.04 9.07 35.42
CA ALA A 124 -6.52 9.27 34.08
C ALA A 124 -7.21 10.48 33.42
N GLN A 125 -6.43 11.34 32.78
CA GLN A 125 -6.91 12.52 32.04
C GLN A 125 -6.61 12.43 30.54
N THR A 126 -6.34 11.22 30.06
CA THR A 126 -6.07 10.97 28.63
C THR A 126 -7.39 11.02 27.84
N ASN A 127 -7.27 11.36 26.57
CA ASN A 127 -8.38 11.29 25.61
C ASN A 127 -8.52 9.91 24.95
N TYR A 128 -7.87 8.87 25.50
CA TYR A 128 -7.81 7.51 24.98
C TYR A 128 -9.04 6.72 25.41
N LEU A 129 -9.81 6.29 24.42
CA LEU A 129 -11.10 5.65 24.59
C LEU A 129 -11.13 4.29 23.86
N TYR A 130 -12.00 3.40 24.28
CA TYR A 130 -12.31 2.14 23.58
C TYR A 130 -13.74 1.71 23.84
N LEU A 131 -14.30 0.89 22.95
CA LEU A 131 -15.62 0.29 23.13
C LEU A 131 -15.54 -1.07 23.80
N THR A 132 -16.47 -1.36 24.70
CA THR A 132 -16.57 -2.68 25.34
C THR A 132 -18.01 -3.04 25.67
N TYR A 133 -18.37 -4.32 25.52
CA TYR A 133 -19.64 -4.86 26.00
C TYR A 133 -19.58 -5.35 27.45
N SER A 134 -18.40 -5.26 28.09
CA SER A 134 -18.18 -5.67 29.48
C SER A 134 -18.33 -4.52 30.48
N GLY A 135 -18.60 -3.28 30.00
CA GLY A 135 -18.90 -2.13 30.85
C GLY A 135 -20.35 -2.14 31.35
N GLU A 136 -20.63 -1.23 32.28
CA GLU A 136 -21.99 -0.97 32.83
C GLU A 136 -22.43 0.47 32.58
N GLU A 137 -21.46 1.39 32.37
CA GLU A 137 -21.69 2.81 32.09
C GLU A 137 -20.59 3.36 31.18
N ASP A 138 -20.83 4.50 30.55
CA ASP A 138 -19.82 5.25 29.79
C ASP A 138 -18.98 6.11 30.72
N ASP A 139 -17.66 6.20 30.50
CA ASP A 139 -16.74 7.01 31.32
C ASP A 139 -16.68 8.47 30.89
N ILE A 140 -17.29 8.82 29.76
CA ILE A 140 -17.23 10.17 29.18
C ILE A 140 -18.60 10.75 28.90
N ASP A 141 -18.64 12.07 28.75
CA ASP A 141 -19.82 12.82 28.28
C ASP A 141 -19.80 12.98 26.74
N PHE A 142 -20.99 12.95 26.14
CA PHE A 142 -21.21 13.10 24.70
C PHE A 142 -21.86 14.44 24.34
N SER A 143 -22.04 15.37 25.29
CA SER A 143 -22.77 16.63 25.11
C SER A 143 -22.06 17.64 24.21
N ASP A 144 -20.76 17.44 23.89
CA ASP A 144 -19.99 18.28 22.96
C ASP A 144 -20.74 18.43 21.61
N SER A 145 -20.79 19.65 21.10
CA SER A 145 -21.35 19.96 19.80
C SER A 145 -20.25 20.13 18.75
N ASN A 146 -20.66 20.18 17.49
CA ASN A 146 -19.78 20.50 16.35
C ASN A 146 -18.62 19.50 16.15
N LYS A 147 -18.91 18.21 16.36
CA LYS A 147 -17.94 17.12 16.27
C LYS A 147 -17.77 16.62 14.83
N VAL A 148 -16.54 16.26 14.45
CA VAL A 148 -16.22 15.58 13.18
C VAL A 148 -15.34 14.38 13.48
N ILE A 149 -15.67 13.23 12.88
CA ILE A 149 -14.87 12.01 12.97
C ILE A 149 -13.93 11.93 11.77
N VAL A 150 -12.66 11.61 12.01
CA VAL A 150 -11.69 11.21 10.99
C VAL A 150 -11.34 9.73 11.19
N LEU A 151 -11.46 8.92 10.13
CA LEU A 151 -11.06 7.52 10.18
C LEU A 151 -9.58 7.38 9.84
N GLY A 152 -8.84 6.70 10.71
CA GLY A 152 -7.41 6.44 10.57
C GLY A 152 -7.08 5.35 9.53
N SER A 153 -5.79 5.03 9.42
CA SER A 153 -5.29 4.05 8.46
C SER A 153 -5.30 2.59 8.97
N GLY A 154 -5.56 2.42 10.26
CA GLY A 154 -5.49 1.11 10.91
C GLY A 154 -4.07 0.65 11.23
N SER A 155 -3.86 -0.65 11.34
CA SER A 155 -2.54 -1.23 11.65
C SER A 155 -1.55 -0.99 10.52
N TYR A 156 -0.29 -0.71 10.88
CA TYR A 156 0.79 -0.63 9.91
C TYR A 156 1.04 -1.99 9.26
N ARG A 157 1.11 -1.96 7.96
CA ARG A 157 1.51 -3.06 7.09
C ARG A 157 1.96 -2.45 5.76
N ILE A 158 2.62 -3.24 4.94
CA ILE A 158 2.93 -2.80 3.59
C ILE A 158 1.64 -2.34 2.91
N GLY A 159 1.62 -1.08 2.45
CA GLY A 159 0.50 -0.43 1.80
C GLY A 159 -0.47 0.36 2.70
N SER A 160 -0.32 0.29 4.01
CA SER A 160 -1.06 1.14 4.96
C SER A 160 -0.09 1.61 6.04
N SER A 161 0.57 2.74 5.82
CA SER A 161 1.71 3.21 6.61
C SER A 161 1.63 4.70 6.91
N VAL A 162 2.73 5.27 7.36
CA VAL A 162 2.84 6.63 7.92
C VAL A 162 2.31 7.74 7.01
N GLU A 163 2.30 7.55 5.70
CA GLU A 163 1.83 8.56 4.75
C GLU A 163 0.33 8.85 4.93
N PHE A 164 -0.47 7.82 5.18
CA PHE A 164 -1.90 8.00 5.48
C PHE A 164 -2.12 8.55 6.88
N ASP A 165 -1.27 8.18 7.83
CA ASP A 165 -1.32 8.77 9.16
C ASP A 165 -1.03 10.27 9.12
N TRP A 166 -0.03 10.68 8.35
CA TRP A 166 0.25 12.10 8.08
C TRP A 166 -0.97 12.83 7.50
N CYS A 167 -1.69 12.20 6.57
CA CYS A 167 -2.92 12.76 6.02
C CYS A 167 -4.02 12.91 7.10
N CYS A 168 -4.20 11.89 7.94
CA CYS A 168 -5.17 11.94 9.03
C CYS A 168 -4.84 13.03 10.04
N VAL A 169 -3.58 13.14 10.46
CA VAL A 169 -3.10 14.18 11.39
C VAL A 169 -3.37 15.57 10.83
N ASN A 170 -2.98 15.83 9.58
CA ASN A 170 -3.22 17.14 8.96
C ASN A 170 -4.71 17.48 8.82
N ALA A 171 -5.56 16.50 8.53
CA ALA A 171 -7.00 16.71 8.51
C ALA A 171 -7.55 17.08 9.90
N VAL A 172 -7.11 16.38 10.95
CA VAL A 172 -7.51 16.65 12.33
C VAL A 172 -7.05 18.04 12.77
N LEU A 173 -5.79 18.41 12.52
CA LEU A 173 -5.25 19.72 12.86
C LEU A 173 -6.01 20.84 12.14
N THR A 174 -6.31 20.68 10.86
CA THR A 174 -7.12 21.63 10.08
C THR A 174 -8.53 21.78 10.65
N LEU A 175 -9.19 20.68 11.01
CA LEU A 175 -10.51 20.72 11.64
C LEU A 175 -10.48 21.47 12.97
N ARG A 176 -9.45 21.23 13.78
CA ARG A 176 -9.25 21.93 15.06
C ARG A 176 -9.05 23.43 14.87
N ASP A 177 -8.24 23.82 13.87
CA ASP A 177 -8.05 25.23 13.51
C ASP A 177 -9.35 25.90 13.01
N LEU A 178 -10.24 25.14 12.39
CA LEU A 178 -11.59 25.59 12.00
C LEU A 178 -12.59 25.61 13.15
N GLY A 179 -12.20 25.23 14.37
CA GLY A 179 -13.04 25.25 15.58
C GLY A 179 -13.97 24.05 15.72
N TYR A 180 -13.69 22.94 15.04
CA TYR A 180 -14.42 21.68 15.24
C TYR A 180 -13.83 20.88 16.40
N ARG A 181 -14.67 20.14 17.10
CA ARG A 181 -14.27 19.07 18.00
C ARG A 181 -13.90 17.85 17.17
N THR A 182 -12.68 17.37 17.36
CA THR A 182 -12.08 16.33 16.52
C THR A 182 -12.10 14.97 17.21
N LEU A 183 -12.62 13.97 16.51
CA LEU A 183 -12.61 12.59 16.93
C LEU A 183 -11.81 11.76 15.94
N MET A 184 -10.89 10.95 16.45
CA MET A 184 -10.12 9.99 15.65
C MET A 184 -10.54 8.56 16.02
N ILE A 185 -10.73 7.70 15.02
CA ILE A 185 -10.85 6.26 15.23
C ILE A 185 -9.65 5.61 14.56
N ASN A 186 -8.75 5.04 15.35
CA ASN A 186 -7.58 4.30 14.87
C ASN A 186 -7.12 3.33 15.96
N TYR A 187 -6.49 2.21 15.57
CA TYR A 187 -6.06 1.18 16.53
C TYR A 187 -4.57 0.87 16.50
N ASN A 188 -3.78 1.70 15.83
CA ASN A 188 -2.33 1.57 15.85
C ASN A 188 -1.74 2.58 16.85
N PRO A 189 -1.21 2.13 18.00
CA PRO A 189 -0.65 3.04 19.01
C PRO A 189 0.71 3.64 18.62
N GLU A 190 1.32 3.18 17.54
CA GLU A 190 2.63 3.64 17.04
C GLU A 190 2.50 4.78 16.00
N THR A 191 1.33 5.42 15.91
CA THR A 191 1.07 6.49 14.94
C THR A 191 0.94 7.85 15.62
N VAL A 192 1.28 8.94 14.90
CA VAL A 192 1.12 10.31 15.39
C VAL A 192 -0.36 10.66 15.58
N SER A 193 -1.26 10.12 14.75
CA SER A 193 -2.71 10.35 14.90
C SER A 193 -3.27 9.81 16.21
N THR A 194 -2.55 8.92 16.86
CA THR A 194 -2.92 8.34 18.17
C THR A 194 -2.19 8.97 19.34
N ASP A 195 -1.46 10.06 19.13
CA ASP A 195 -0.87 10.84 20.22
C ASP A 195 -1.94 11.66 20.94
N TYR A 196 -1.80 11.81 22.25
CA TYR A 196 -2.81 12.39 23.16
C TYR A 196 -3.16 13.86 22.86
N ASP A 197 -2.31 14.59 22.15
CA ASP A 197 -2.43 16.02 21.87
C ASP A 197 -2.92 16.34 20.45
N ILE A 198 -3.17 15.33 19.62
CA ILE A 198 -3.58 15.51 18.22
C ILE A 198 -5.08 15.80 18.09
N CYS A 199 -5.94 15.01 18.74
CA CYS A 199 -7.40 15.15 18.65
C CYS A 199 -8.05 15.30 20.03
N ASP A 200 -9.33 15.70 20.08
CA ASP A 200 -10.07 15.86 21.34
C ASP A 200 -10.45 14.51 21.95
N LYS A 201 -10.85 13.53 21.12
CA LYS A 201 -11.18 12.17 21.54
C LYS A 201 -10.59 11.15 20.59
N LEU A 202 -9.87 10.18 21.11
CA LEU A 202 -9.24 9.11 20.37
C LEU A 202 -9.84 7.76 20.75
N TYR A 203 -10.50 7.11 19.80
CA TYR A 203 -11.01 5.75 19.94
C TYR A 203 -9.97 4.74 19.43
N PHE A 204 -9.37 3.99 20.34
CA PHE A 204 -8.52 2.84 20.04
C PHE A 204 -9.38 1.62 19.73
N ASP A 205 -9.90 1.58 18.51
CA ASP A 205 -10.78 0.51 18.08
C ASP A 205 -10.56 0.19 16.60
N GLU A 206 -10.99 -1.01 16.20
CA GLU A 206 -10.87 -1.43 14.80
C GLU A 206 -11.73 -0.58 13.87
N LEU A 207 -11.26 -0.41 12.64
CA LEU A 207 -11.99 0.29 11.58
C LEU A 207 -12.98 -0.66 10.89
N SER A 208 -13.93 -1.19 11.67
CA SER A 208 -15.06 -1.95 11.16
C SER A 208 -16.32 -1.09 11.06
N PHE A 209 -17.25 -1.50 10.18
CA PHE A 209 -18.53 -0.79 10.08
C PHE A 209 -19.27 -0.78 11.43
N GLU A 210 -19.25 -1.89 12.17
CA GLU A 210 -19.92 -2.00 13.46
C GLU A 210 -19.40 -0.98 14.46
N THR A 211 -18.08 -0.94 14.63
CA THR A 211 -17.41 -0.01 15.56
C THR A 211 -17.64 1.43 15.20
N VAL A 212 -17.46 1.78 13.90
CA VAL A 212 -17.67 3.14 13.41
C VAL A 212 -19.11 3.59 13.61
N ALA A 213 -20.09 2.71 13.34
CA ALA A 213 -21.50 3.02 13.53
C ALA A 213 -21.88 3.18 15.03
N ASP A 214 -21.32 2.34 15.92
CA ASP A 214 -21.57 2.45 17.35
C ASP A 214 -21.00 3.76 17.95
N ILE A 215 -19.79 4.16 17.54
CA ILE A 215 -19.18 5.43 17.93
C ILE A 215 -19.98 6.61 17.35
N TYR A 216 -20.34 6.54 16.06
CA TYR A 216 -21.09 7.59 15.40
C TYR A 216 -22.46 7.85 16.08
N GLU A 217 -23.18 6.80 16.43
CA GLU A 217 -24.48 6.91 17.13
C GLU A 217 -24.34 7.52 18.53
N LYS A 218 -23.30 7.17 19.29
CA LYS A 218 -23.03 7.75 20.61
C LYS A 218 -22.56 9.21 20.54
N GLU A 219 -21.64 9.51 19.64
CA GLU A 219 -21.05 10.84 19.52
C GLU A 219 -21.94 11.83 18.78
N ASN A 220 -22.83 11.38 17.90
CA ASN A 220 -23.69 12.20 17.07
C ASN A 220 -22.92 13.35 16.37
N PRO A 221 -21.89 13.06 15.56
CA PRO A 221 -21.07 14.06 14.90
C PRO A 221 -21.80 14.72 13.73
N ARG A 222 -21.26 15.83 13.24
CA ARG A 222 -21.68 16.44 11.97
C ARG A 222 -21.52 15.49 10.78
N GLY A 223 -20.48 14.64 10.83
CA GLY A 223 -20.19 13.64 9.82
C GLY A 223 -18.83 13.01 10.04
N LEU A 224 -18.45 12.12 9.12
CA LEU A 224 -17.17 11.42 9.14
C LEU A 224 -16.40 11.65 7.83
N ILE A 225 -15.09 11.86 7.94
CA ILE A 225 -14.14 11.95 6.84
C ILE A 225 -13.43 10.58 6.71
N ILE A 226 -13.60 9.95 5.55
CA ILE A 226 -13.03 8.62 5.24
C ILE A 226 -11.87 8.67 4.26
N SER A 227 -11.69 9.78 3.56
CA SER A 227 -10.78 9.91 2.42
C SER A 227 -9.30 10.12 2.80
N MET A 228 -8.95 10.14 4.10
CA MET A 228 -7.58 10.43 4.55
C MET A 228 -6.78 9.17 4.95
N GLY A 229 -7.44 8.16 5.50
CA GLY A 229 -6.81 6.96 6.06
C GLY A 229 -6.49 5.85 5.05
N GLY A 230 -6.56 6.13 3.76
CA GLY A 230 -6.27 5.15 2.71
C GLY A 230 -7.44 4.22 2.41
N GLN A 231 -7.13 2.98 1.97
CA GLN A 231 -8.15 2.06 1.46
C GLN A 231 -9.10 1.51 2.54
N ILE A 232 -8.60 1.29 3.78
CA ILE A 232 -9.41 0.68 4.84
C ILE A 232 -10.67 1.50 5.15
N PRO A 233 -10.58 2.80 5.48
CA PRO A 233 -11.77 3.60 5.68
C PRO A 233 -12.58 3.81 4.39
N ASN A 234 -11.93 3.89 3.22
CA ASN A 234 -12.61 4.07 1.95
C ASN A 234 -13.57 2.91 1.63
N ASN A 235 -13.19 1.67 1.99
CA ASN A 235 -14.03 0.47 1.84
C ASN A 235 -15.29 0.48 2.74
N LEU A 236 -15.40 1.42 3.68
CA LEU A 236 -16.58 1.57 4.52
C LEU A 236 -17.62 2.53 3.93
N ALA A 237 -17.27 3.30 2.90
CA ALA A 237 -18.07 4.39 2.35
C ALA A 237 -19.54 3.99 2.10
N MET A 238 -19.77 2.98 1.26
CA MET A 238 -21.11 2.51 0.92
C MET A 238 -21.88 2.00 2.14
N LYS A 239 -21.20 1.23 3.02
CA LYS A 239 -21.84 0.69 4.23
C LYS A 239 -22.27 1.79 5.19
N CYS A 240 -21.48 2.87 5.30
CA CYS A 240 -21.83 4.04 6.10
C CYS A 240 -23.04 4.76 5.52
N MET A 241 -23.06 5.00 4.21
CA MET A 241 -24.17 5.65 3.53
C MET A 241 -25.47 4.84 3.61
N ASP A 242 -25.41 3.53 3.32
CA ASP A 242 -26.58 2.64 3.38
C ASP A 242 -27.22 2.60 4.77
N TYR A 243 -26.42 2.80 5.81
CA TYR A 243 -26.89 2.88 7.19
C TYR A 243 -27.30 4.30 7.61
N GLY A 244 -27.14 5.31 6.75
CA GLY A 244 -27.53 6.69 7.01
C GLY A 244 -26.49 7.53 7.78
N LEU A 245 -25.22 7.11 7.83
CA LEU A 245 -24.15 7.93 8.38
C LEU A 245 -23.75 9.02 7.37
N ASN A 246 -23.56 10.25 7.85
CA ASN A 246 -23.17 11.36 6.99
C ASN A 246 -21.66 11.30 6.65
N VAL A 247 -21.31 10.90 5.43
CA VAL A 247 -19.94 10.91 4.90
C VAL A 247 -19.66 12.29 4.32
N LEU A 248 -18.57 12.93 4.80
CA LEU A 248 -18.13 14.24 4.34
C LEU A 248 -17.09 14.10 3.22
N GLY A 249 -17.19 14.96 2.22
CA GLY A 249 -16.32 14.95 1.06
C GLY A 249 -16.98 14.38 -0.18
N THR A 250 -16.24 13.57 -0.95
CA THR A 250 -16.78 12.89 -2.14
C THR A 250 -17.84 11.87 -1.76
N SER A 251 -18.91 11.78 -2.54
CA SER A 251 -20.03 10.89 -2.24
C SER A 251 -19.60 9.41 -2.27
N PRO A 252 -20.15 8.56 -1.40
CA PRO A 252 -19.90 7.13 -1.43
C PRO A 252 -20.22 6.46 -2.78
N GLU A 253 -21.24 6.92 -3.50
CA GLU A 253 -21.59 6.41 -4.84
C GLU A 253 -20.48 6.72 -5.86
N SER A 254 -19.88 7.91 -5.79
CA SER A 254 -18.76 8.29 -6.64
C SER A 254 -17.52 7.47 -6.29
N ILE A 255 -17.29 7.21 -5.00
CA ILE A 255 -16.21 6.33 -4.52
C ILE A 255 -16.40 4.91 -5.08
N ASP A 256 -17.59 4.34 -4.97
CA ASP A 256 -17.90 3.02 -5.51
C ASP A 256 -17.77 3.00 -7.04
N SER A 257 -18.15 4.07 -7.73
CA SER A 257 -17.99 4.19 -9.18
C SER A 257 -16.54 4.21 -9.63
N ALA A 258 -15.64 4.77 -8.84
CA ALA A 258 -14.20 4.76 -9.11
C ALA A 258 -13.51 3.43 -8.76
N GLU A 259 -13.92 2.79 -7.66
CA GLU A 259 -13.34 1.54 -7.16
C GLU A 259 -13.85 0.31 -7.93
N ASN A 260 -15.10 0.34 -8.40
CA ASN A 260 -15.68 -0.74 -9.18
C ASN A 260 -15.19 -0.69 -10.63
N ARG A 261 -14.45 -1.71 -11.05
CA ARG A 261 -13.81 -1.74 -12.37
C ARG A 261 -14.79 -1.57 -13.54
N HIS A 262 -15.98 -2.19 -13.48
CA HIS A 262 -16.99 -2.07 -14.54
C HIS A 262 -17.54 -0.65 -14.62
N LYS A 263 -17.90 -0.06 -13.47
CA LYS A 263 -18.45 1.30 -13.43
C LYS A 263 -17.41 2.31 -13.90
N PHE A 264 -16.17 2.19 -13.41
CA PHE A 264 -15.09 3.09 -13.80
C PHE A 264 -14.73 2.96 -15.29
N SER A 265 -14.66 1.74 -15.81
CA SER A 265 -14.42 1.51 -17.24
C SER A 265 -15.51 2.11 -18.12
N ALA A 266 -16.80 1.91 -17.77
CA ALA A 266 -17.91 2.52 -18.48
C ALA A 266 -17.84 4.06 -18.48
N LEU A 267 -17.46 4.65 -17.35
CA LEU A 267 -17.24 6.09 -17.22
C LEU A 267 -16.11 6.57 -18.15
N LEU A 268 -14.98 5.87 -18.20
CA LEU A 268 -13.87 6.22 -19.10
C LEU A 268 -14.27 6.14 -20.57
N ASP A 269 -15.06 5.13 -20.94
CA ASP A 269 -15.58 4.98 -22.31
C ASP A 269 -16.54 6.13 -22.66
N GLU A 270 -17.42 6.53 -21.75
CA GLU A 270 -18.32 7.69 -21.93
C GLU A 270 -17.54 9.00 -22.11
N LEU A 271 -16.45 9.17 -21.36
CA LEU A 271 -15.57 10.33 -21.44
C LEU A 271 -14.62 10.28 -22.65
N GLY A 272 -14.56 9.16 -23.37
CA GLY A 272 -13.61 8.94 -24.47
C GLY A 272 -12.15 8.89 -23.99
N VAL A 273 -11.91 8.41 -22.77
CA VAL A 273 -10.61 8.30 -22.13
C VAL A 273 -10.07 6.88 -22.31
N ASP A 274 -8.87 6.77 -22.85
CA ASP A 274 -8.21 5.49 -23.11
C ASP A 274 -7.83 4.76 -21.81
N GLN A 275 -7.99 3.42 -21.82
CA GLN A 275 -7.60 2.50 -20.75
C GLN A 275 -6.96 1.24 -21.35
N PRO A 276 -6.14 0.45 -20.58
CA PRO A 276 -5.71 -0.87 -21.03
C PRO A 276 -6.90 -1.81 -21.27
N ASP A 277 -6.80 -2.68 -22.27
CA ASP A 277 -7.80 -3.73 -22.48
C ASP A 277 -7.87 -4.61 -21.23
N TRP A 278 -9.07 -4.97 -20.77
CA TRP A 278 -9.28 -5.72 -19.55
C TRP A 278 -10.50 -6.63 -19.63
N LYS A 279 -10.54 -7.63 -18.75
CA LYS A 279 -11.69 -8.51 -18.57
C LYS A 279 -11.78 -8.98 -17.11
N GLU A 280 -12.98 -9.08 -16.59
CA GLU A 280 -13.26 -9.79 -15.35
C GLU A 280 -13.34 -11.28 -15.64
N LEU A 281 -12.75 -12.08 -14.74
CA LEU A 281 -12.60 -13.51 -14.95
C LEU A 281 -13.60 -14.30 -14.12
N THR A 282 -14.23 -15.27 -14.74
CA THR A 282 -15.04 -16.28 -14.07
C THR A 282 -14.31 -17.62 -13.96
N ASP A 283 -13.42 -17.92 -14.95
CA ASP A 283 -12.64 -19.16 -14.98
C ASP A 283 -11.29 -19.00 -15.71
N LEU A 284 -10.50 -20.08 -15.70
CA LEU A 284 -9.17 -20.13 -16.35
C LEU A 284 -9.24 -20.06 -17.88
N ASP A 285 -10.26 -20.66 -18.50
CA ASP A 285 -10.37 -20.74 -19.95
C ASP A 285 -10.65 -19.34 -20.52
N GLU A 286 -11.48 -18.55 -19.86
CA GLU A 286 -11.71 -17.16 -20.18
C GLU A 286 -10.45 -16.28 -20.07
N ALA A 287 -9.64 -16.52 -19.02
CA ALA A 287 -8.37 -15.83 -18.84
C ALA A 287 -7.40 -16.11 -19.98
N GLN A 288 -7.30 -17.38 -20.37
CA GLN A 288 -6.44 -17.83 -21.47
C GLN A 288 -6.90 -17.29 -22.81
N ALA A 289 -8.22 -17.31 -23.06
CA ALA A 289 -8.80 -16.72 -24.27
C ALA A 289 -8.53 -15.22 -24.37
N PHE A 290 -8.67 -14.47 -23.28
CA PHE A 290 -8.35 -13.04 -23.22
C PHE A 290 -6.86 -12.81 -23.46
N ALA A 291 -5.96 -13.51 -22.74
CA ALA A 291 -4.51 -13.36 -22.89
C ALA A 291 -4.06 -13.63 -24.35
N ASN A 292 -4.64 -14.66 -24.99
CA ASN A 292 -4.37 -14.95 -26.40
C ASN A 292 -4.88 -13.85 -27.36
N SER A 293 -5.98 -13.19 -27.03
CA SER A 293 -6.54 -12.11 -27.87
C SER A 293 -5.73 -10.81 -27.81
N VAL A 294 -5.23 -10.44 -26.62
CA VAL A 294 -4.48 -9.19 -26.41
C VAL A 294 -2.96 -9.40 -26.48
N GLY A 295 -2.50 -10.66 -26.44
CA GLY A 295 -1.09 -11.06 -26.37
C GLY A 295 -0.48 -10.87 -24.98
N TYR A 296 0.51 -11.69 -24.66
CA TYR A 296 1.31 -11.53 -23.44
C TYR A 296 2.25 -10.31 -23.53
N PRO A 297 2.69 -9.72 -22.41
CA PRO A 297 2.31 -10.04 -21.02
C PRO A 297 0.91 -9.50 -20.65
N VAL A 298 0.33 -10.13 -19.61
CA VAL A 298 -0.93 -9.71 -19.01
C VAL A 298 -0.79 -9.56 -17.51
N LEU A 299 -1.51 -8.60 -16.93
CA LEU A 299 -1.57 -8.31 -15.51
C LEU A 299 -2.79 -8.97 -14.89
N ILE A 300 -2.59 -9.77 -13.85
CA ILE A 300 -3.64 -10.38 -13.01
C ILE A 300 -3.78 -9.53 -11.76
N ARG A 301 -5.02 -9.13 -11.46
CA ARG A 301 -5.32 -8.21 -10.37
C ARG A 301 -6.55 -8.70 -9.59
N PRO A 302 -6.39 -9.11 -8.31
CA PRO A 302 -7.52 -9.27 -7.42
C PRO A 302 -8.21 -7.91 -7.20
N SER A 303 -9.53 -7.91 -7.05
CA SER A 303 -10.29 -6.68 -6.77
C SER A 303 -10.27 -6.37 -5.27
N TYR A 304 -10.30 -5.08 -4.93
CA TYR A 304 -10.35 -4.56 -3.54
C TYR A 304 -9.20 -5.01 -2.63
N VAL A 305 -8.04 -5.37 -3.20
CA VAL A 305 -6.85 -5.70 -2.43
C VAL A 305 -6.03 -4.47 -2.08
N LEU A 306 -5.26 -4.58 -1.02
CA LEU A 306 -4.38 -3.51 -0.53
C LEU A 306 -3.03 -3.61 -1.24
N SER A 307 -2.55 -2.49 -1.80
CA SER A 307 -1.17 -2.35 -2.31
C SER A 307 -0.71 -3.40 -3.30
N GLY A 308 -1.62 -3.81 -4.18
CA GLY A 308 -1.31 -4.79 -5.21
C GLY A 308 -1.08 -6.21 -4.69
N ALA A 309 -1.56 -6.54 -3.48
CA ALA A 309 -1.41 -7.89 -2.92
C ALA A 309 -1.89 -8.96 -3.91
N ALA A 310 -1.03 -9.95 -4.18
CA ALA A 310 -1.23 -11.00 -5.17
C ALA A 310 -1.45 -10.51 -6.62
N MET A 311 -1.13 -9.26 -6.95
CA MET A 311 -0.98 -8.82 -8.34
C MET A 311 0.25 -9.47 -8.95
N SER A 312 0.14 -9.89 -10.21
CA SER A 312 1.25 -10.54 -10.90
C SER A 312 1.18 -10.30 -12.41
N VAL A 313 2.35 -10.16 -13.05
CA VAL A 313 2.47 -10.06 -14.51
C VAL A 313 2.81 -11.44 -15.05
N ALA A 314 1.92 -12.03 -15.83
CA ALA A 314 2.13 -13.31 -16.49
C ALA A 314 2.68 -13.10 -17.91
N LEU A 315 3.73 -13.84 -18.23
CA LEU A 315 4.42 -13.80 -19.52
C LEU A 315 4.00 -14.96 -20.44
N ASN A 316 3.34 -15.96 -19.88
CA ASN A 316 2.89 -17.17 -20.56
C ASN A 316 1.74 -17.87 -19.83
N ASP A 317 1.14 -18.88 -20.47
CA ASP A 317 0.01 -19.65 -19.93
C ASP A 317 0.32 -20.36 -18.60
N GLY A 318 1.55 -20.82 -18.40
CA GLY A 318 1.96 -21.52 -17.17
C GLY A 318 1.94 -20.58 -15.96
N GLU A 319 2.51 -19.39 -16.12
CA GLU A 319 2.51 -18.34 -15.11
C GLU A 319 1.09 -17.82 -14.86
N LEU A 320 0.30 -17.61 -15.94
CA LEU A 320 -1.10 -17.19 -15.84
C LEU A 320 -1.89 -18.11 -14.91
N LYS A 321 -1.78 -19.42 -15.10
CA LYS A 321 -2.47 -20.41 -14.27
C LYS A 321 -2.04 -20.36 -12.81
N SER A 322 -0.73 -20.28 -12.56
CA SER A 322 -0.18 -20.21 -11.19
C SER A 322 -0.64 -18.96 -10.45
N TYR A 323 -0.60 -17.80 -11.11
CA TYR A 323 -0.96 -16.52 -10.50
C TYR A 323 -2.46 -16.37 -10.29
N LEU A 324 -3.30 -16.92 -11.18
CA LEU A 324 -4.75 -16.95 -10.99
C LEU A 324 -5.16 -17.73 -9.74
N SER A 325 -4.51 -18.88 -9.49
CA SER A 325 -4.77 -19.64 -8.26
C SER A 325 -4.51 -18.81 -7.01
N LYS A 326 -3.35 -18.12 -6.94
CA LYS A 326 -3.00 -17.25 -5.82
C LYS A 326 -3.96 -16.06 -5.68
N ALA A 327 -4.30 -15.41 -6.78
CA ALA A 327 -5.20 -14.27 -6.78
C ALA A 327 -6.61 -14.64 -6.28
N SER A 328 -7.12 -15.82 -6.66
CA SER A 328 -8.42 -16.33 -6.21
C SER A 328 -8.44 -16.68 -4.72
N GLU A 329 -7.30 -17.13 -4.15
CA GLU A 329 -7.18 -17.38 -2.71
C GLU A 329 -7.26 -16.11 -1.88
N VAL A 330 -6.68 -15.00 -2.38
CA VAL A 330 -6.65 -13.70 -1.71
C VAL A 330 -8.00 -12.97 -1.86
N SER A 331 -8.64 -13.07 -3.02
CA SER A 331 -9.90 -12.38 -3.32
C SER A 331 -11.08 -13.36 -3.45
N ARG A 332 -11.52 -13.91 -2.32
CA ARG A 332 -12.62 -14.88 -2.28
C ARG A 332 -14.01 -14.27 -2.48
N GLU A 333 -14.18 -13.02 -2.06
CA GLU A 333 -15.47 -12.31 -2.11
C GLU A 333 -15.65 -11.48 -3.40
N TYR A 334 -14.59 -11.25 -4.16
CA TYR A 334 -14.59 -10.36 -5.33
C TYR A 334 -13.90 -11.00 -6.54
N PRO A 335 -14.30 -10.62 -7.76
CA PRO A 335 -13.73 -11.18 -8.97
C PRO A 335 -12.25 -10.80 -9.16
N VAL A 336 -11.54 -11.65 -9.88
CA VAL A 336 -10.19 -11.37 -10.37
C VAL A 336 -10.30 -10.72 -11.76
N VAL A 337 -9.53 -9.67 -11.97
CA VAL A 337 -9.46 -8.95 -13.25
C VAL A 337 -8.14 -9.27 -13.95
N ILE A 338 -8.19 -9.49 -15.26
CA ILE A 338 -7.02 -9.56 -16.12
C ILE A 338 -6.99 -8.34 -17.04
N SER A 339 -5.80 -7.79 -17.31
CA SER A 339 -5.64 -6.69 -18.23
C SER A 339 -4.36 -6.81 -19.05
N LYS A 340 -4.33 -6.17 -20.23
CA LYS A 340 -3.11 -6.05 -21.03
C LYS A 340 -2.05 -5.26 -20.26
N PHE A 341 -0.87 -5.85 -20.06
CA PHE A 341 0.29 -5.15 -19.51
C PHE A 341 1.04 -4.42 -20.65
N ILE A 342 1.34 -3.14 -20.45
CA ILE A 342 1.97 -2.28 -21.47
C ILE A 342 3.45 -2.12 -21.12
N GLU A 343 4.30 -2.89 -21.80
CA GLU A 343 5.75 -2.88 -21.58
C GLU A 343 6.39 -1.57 -22.06
N ASN A 344 7.46 -1.20 -21.37
CA ASN A 344 8.29 -0.02 -21.69
C ASN A 344 7.47 1.28 -21.74
N ALA A 345 6.41 1.36 -20.96
CA ALA A 345 5.61 2.55 -20.75
C ALA A 345 6.04 3.24 -19.45
N LYS A 346 5.90 4.55 -19.41
CA LYS A 346 6.09 5.33 -18.18
C LYS A 346 4.84 5.25 -17.33
N GLU A 347 5.03 5.20 -16.04
CA GLU A 347 3.97 5.41 -15.06
C GLU A 347 4.08 6.83 -14.50
N ILE A 348 2.92 7.49 -14.42
CA ILE A 348 2.83 8.90 -14.04
C ILE A 348 1.57 9.06 -13.20
N GLU A 349 1.66 9.84 -12.13
CA GLU A 349 0.53 10.07 -11.24
C GLU A 349 0.08 11.53 -11.27
N LEU A 350 -1.21 11.72 -11.06
CA LEU A 350 -1.81 13.02 -10.78
C LEU A 350 -2.42 12.97 -9.38
N ASP A 351 -1.82 13.68 -8.43
CA ASP A 351 -2.36 13.94 -7.11
C ASP A 351 -3.07 15.28 -7.11
N ALA A 352 -4.31 15.31 -6.66
CA ALA A 352 -5.10 16.52 -6.78
C ALA A 352 -6.13 16.67 -5.66
N VAL A 353 -6.61 17.90 -5.52
CA VAL A 353 -7.77 18.24 -4.71
C VAL A 353 -8.81 18.90 -5.61
N ALA A 354 -10.07 18.49 -5.48
CA ALA A 354 -11.19 19.07 -6.19
C ALA A 354 -12.25 19.59 -5.23
N LYS A 355 -13.05 20.55 -5.71
CA LYS A 355 -14.24 21.09 -5.03
C LYS A 355 -15.44 20.89 -5.95
N ASN A 356 -16.37 20.04 -5.56
CA ASN A 356 -17.59 19.77 -6.33
C ASN A 356 -17.33 19.53 -7.83
N GLY A 357 -16.36 18.66 -8.13
CA GLY A 357 -15.97 18.31 -9.51
C GLY A 357 -15.01 19.29 -10.19
N GLU A 358 -14.71 20.44 -9.62
CA GLU A 358 -13.76 21.38 -10.20
C GLU A 358 -12.37 21.20 -9.57
N LEU A 359 -11.36 21.02 -10.44
CA LEU A 359 -9.97 20.85 -10.03
C LEU A 359 -9.43 22.11 -9.35
N PHE A 360 -9.08 22.02 -8.08
CA PHE A 360 -8.63 23.14 -7.27
C PHE A 360 -7.11 23.30 -7.26
N VAL A 361 -6.38 22.22 -7.03
CA VAL A 361 -4.92 22.13 -7.10
C VAL A 361 -4.52 20.76 -7.57
N TYR A 362 -3.39 20.62 -8.25
CA TYR A 362 -2.88 19.34 -8.73
C TYR A 362 -1.37 19.34 -8.84
N ALA A 363 -0.79 18.16 -8.74
CA ALA A 363 0.60 17.86 -9.06
C ALA A 363 0.68 16.65 -9.98
N ILE A 364 1.66 16.65 -10.87
CA ILE A 364 1.97 15.50 -11.74
C ILE A 364 3.37 15.02 -11.38
N THR A 365 3.48 13.76 -10.98
CA THR A 365 4.74 13.08 -10.62
C THR A 365 5.06 12.02 -11.65
N GLU A 366 6.33 11.88 -12.02
CA GLU A 366 6.84 10.88 -12.94
C GLU A 366 7.61 9.81 -12.16
N HIS A 367 7.40 8.52 -12.46
CA HIS A 367 8.24 7.44 -11.96
C HIS A 367 9.55 7.36 -12.75
N VAL A 368 10.65 7.14 -12.06
CA VAL A 368 11.96 6.90 -12.68
C VAL A 368 11.95 5.55 -13.39
N GLU A 369 11.39 4.55 -12.75
CA GLU A 369 11.18 3.21 -13.29
C GLU A 369 10.03 3.21 -14.32
N ASN A 370 10.07 2.27 -15.26
CA ASN A 370 8.93 2.05 -16.14
C ASN A 370 7.81 1.30 -15.39
N ALA A 371 6.60 1.28 -15.98
CA ALA A 371 5.45 0.54 -15.47
C ALA A 371 5.79 -0.93 -15.18
N GLY A 372 5.30 -1.42 -14.06
CA GLY A 372 5.60 -2.75 -13.53
C GLY A 372 6.27 -2.73 -12.15
N VAL A 373 6.58 -1.54 -11.63
CA VAL A 373 6.98 -1.30 -10.24
C VAL A 373 5.83 -0.59 -9.54
N HIS A 374 5.40 -1.11 -8.39
CA HIS A 374 4.32 -0.47 -7.62
C HIS A 374 4.67 0.98 -7.27
N SER A 375 3.69 1.89 -7.32
CA SER A 375 3.93 3.33 -7.09
C SER A 375 4.55 3.66 -5.73
N GLY A 376 4.27 2.86 -4.71
CA GLY A 376 4.93 2.96 -3.39
C GLY A 376 6.42 2.66 -3.43
N ASP A 377 6.84 1.76 -4.33
CA ASP A 377 8.22 1.29 -4.48
C ASP A 377 9.00 2.07 -5.55
N ALA A 378 8.31 2.82 -6.39
CA ALA A 378 8.93 3.61 -7.44
C ALA A 378 9.61 4.87 -6.87
N THR A 379 10.72 5.24 -7.49
CA THR A 379 11.34 6.54 -7.29
C THR A 379 10.55 7.59 -8.06
N MET A 380 9.98 8.56 -7.35
CA MET A 380 9.13 9.59 -7.97
C MET A 380 9.87 10.92 -8.08
N VAL A 381 9.60 11.65 -9.13
CA VAL A 381 10.17 12.98 -9.37
C VAL A 381 9.08 14.02 -9.64
N LEU A 382 9.25 15.20 -9.08
CA LEU A 382 8.38 16.36 -9.25
C LEU A 382 9.23 17.64 -9.40
N PRO A 383 9.08 18.41 -10.50
CA PRO A 383 8.22 18.18 -11.66
C PRO A 383 8.69 17.01 -12.55
N PRO A 384 7.83 16.46 -13.44
CA PRO A 384 8.23 15.44 -14.41
C PRO A 384 9.40 15.87 -15.27
N GLN A 385 10.39 14.98 -15.48
CA GLN A 385 11.65 15.31 -16.15
C GLN A 385 11.71 14.80 -17.60
N ARG A 386 11.08 13.66 -17.89
CA ARG A 386 11.11 12.98 -19.19
C ARG A 386 9.73 12.79 -19.81
N THR A 387 8.71 13.43 -19.25
CA THR A 387 7.34 13.40 -19.78
C THR A 387 7.12 14.60 -20.71
N TYR A 388 6.60 14.35 -21.91
CA TYR A 388 6.31 15.41 -22.87
C TYR A 388 5.22 16.36 -22.35
N LEU A 389 5.35 17.64 -22.65
CA LEU A 389 4.37 18.66 -22.26
C LEU A 389 2.95 18.34 -22.76
N GLU A 390 2.83 17.76 -23.97
CA GLU A 390 1.53 17.33 -24.49
C GLU A 390 0.91 16.21 -23.67
N THR A 391 1.73 15.27 -23.20
CA THR A 391 1.29 14.18 -22.29
C THR A 391 0.73 14.75 -20.99
N THR A 392 1.44 15.69 -20.36
CA THR A 392 0.98 16.32 -19.10
C THR A 392 -0.28 17.16 -19.29
N ARG A 393 -0.43 17.84 -20.44
CA ARG A 393 -1.68 18.55 -20.80
C ARG A 393 -2.86 17.62 -20.94
N ARG A 394 -2.68 16.46 -21.59
CA ARG A 394 -3.72 15.41 -21.70
C ARG A 394 -4.11 14.86 -20.34
N MET A 395 -3.15 14.55 -19.48
CA MET A 395 -3.41 14.06 -18.13
C MET A 395 -4.20 15.08 -17.31
N LYS A 396 -3.82 16.36 -17.34
CA LYS A 396 -4.57 17.44 -16.69
C LYS A 396 -6.00 17.54 -17.20
N LYS A 397 -6.21 17.39 -18.53
CA LYS A 397 -7.54 17.39 -19.13
C LYS A 397 -8.37 16.21 -18.62
N ILE A 398 -7.82 14.99 -18.68
CA ILE A 398 -8.47 13.78 -18.20
C ILE A 398 -8.82 13.90 -16.71
N GLY A 399 -7.89 14.40 -15.88
CA GLY A 399 -8.13 14.61 -14.46
C GLY A 399 -9.31 15.55 -14.19
N ARG A 400 -9.47 16.62 -14.98
CA ARG A 400 -10.63 17.52 -14.89
C ARG A 400 -11.94 16.84 -15.31
N GLU A 401 -11.91 16.06 -16.37
CA GLU A 401 -13.10 15.36 -16.89
C GLU A 401 -13.57 14.30 -15.88
N ILE A 402 -12.67 13.52 -15.32
CA ILE A 402 -12.98 12.53 -14.27
C ILE A 402 -13.47 13.24 -12.99
N ALA A 403 -12.82 14.32 -12.55
CA ALA A 403 -13.24 15.05 -11.36
C ALA A 403 -14.68 15.57 -11.50
N ARG A 404 -15.05 16.09 -12.66
CA ARG A 404 -16.42 16.56 -12.96
C ARG A 404 -17.42 15.42 -13.00
N ALA A 405 -17.10 14.34 -13.70
CA ALA A 405 -18.01 13.22 -13.88
C ALA A 405 -18.34 12.50 -12.56
N LEU A 406 -17.35 12.45 -11.63
CA LEU A 406 -17.50 11.87 -10.31
C LEU A 406 -17.84 12.89 -9.22
N GLU A 407 -18.06 14.17 -9.57
CA GLU A 407 -18.36 15.26 -8.63
C GLU A 407 -17.41 15.27 -7.43
N ILE A 408 -16.11 15.06 -7.66
CA ILE A 408 -15.13 14.88 -6.59
C ILE A 408 -15.08 16.12 -5.67
N ASN A 409 -15.12 15.86 -4.36
CA ASN A 409 -15.02 16.90 -3.33
C ASN A 409 -14.02 16.46 -2.25
N GLY A 410 -12.76 16.78 -2.44
CA GLY A 410 -11.66 16.37 -1.57
C GLY A 410 -10.44 15.86 -2.34
N PRO A 411 -9.56 15.08 -1.69
CA PRO A 411 -8.34 14.57 -2.32
C PRO A 411 -8.65 13.39 -3.25
N PHE A 412 -7.89 13.28 -4.33
CA PHE A 412 -7.93 12.14 -5.24
C PHE A 412 -6.60 11.94 -5.97
N ASN A 413 -6.38 10.73 -6.46
CA ASN A 413 -5.20 10.34 -7.22
C ASN A 413 -5.64 9.60 -8.49
N ILE A 414 -4.98 9.88 -9.61
CA ILE A 414 -5.14 9.12 -10.86
C ILE A 414 -3.79 8.60 -11.30
N GLN A 415 -3.72 7.30 -11.59
CA GLN A 415 -2.54 6.66 -12.15
C GLN A 415 -2.70 6.48 -13.66
N PHE A 416 -1.63 6.85 -14.38
CA PHE A 416 -1.58 6.81 -15.84
C PHE A 416 -0.41 5.97 -16.33
N ILE A 417 -0.61 5.32 -17.47
CA ILE A 417 0.48 4.78 -18.29
C ILE A 417 0.61 5.64 -19.54
N ALA A 418 1.84 6.03 -19.85
CA ALA A 418 2.16 6.82 -21.04
C ALA A 418 3.23 6.16 -21.90
N LYS A 419 2.94 6.03 -23.21
CA LYS A 419 3.91 5.62 -24.22
C LYS A 419 3.94 6.66 -25.35
N GLY A 420 5.00 7.47 -25.36
CA GLY A 420 5.01 8.69 -26.16
C GLY A 420 3.90 9.66 -25.69
N ASN A 421 3.04 10.08 -26.61
CA ASN A 421 1.89 10.94 -26.30
C ASN A 421 0.57 10.16 -26.08
N THR A 422 0.59 8.85 -26.14
CA THR A 422 -0.58 8.03 -25.82
C THR A 422 -0.65 7.88 -24.30
N VAL A 423 -1.78 8.26 -23.70
CA VAL A 423 -2.03 8.23 -22.26
C VAL A 423 -3.21 7.30 -22.00
N LYS A 424 -3.06 6.37 -21.10
CA LYS A 424 -4.12 5.47 -20.63
C LYS A 424 -4.28 5.59 -19.12
N VAL A 425 -5.52 5.59 -18.65
CA VAL A 425 -5.83 5.57 -17.20
C VAL A 425 -5.78 4.14 -16.68
N ILE A 426 -5.07 3.92 -15.58
CA ILE A 426 -5.02 2.63 -14.88
C ILE A 426 -6.12 2.59 -13.82
N GLU A 427 -6.13 3.60 -12.93
CA GLU A 427 -7.07 3.67 -11.81
C GLU A 427 -7.24 5.10 -11.32
N CYS A 428 -8.35 5.33 -10.62
CA CYS A 428 -8.64 6.56 -9.91
C CYS A 428 -9.02 6.24 -8.47
N ASN A 429 -8.31 6.84 -7.52
CA ASN A 429 -8.54 6.66 -6.09
C ASN A 429 -9.16 7.93 -5.52
N LEU A 430 -10.40 7.90 -5.03
CA LEU A 430 -11.11 9.06 -4.46
C LEU A 430 -10.76 9.24 -2.98
N ARG A 431 -9.48 9.29 -2.71
CA ARG A 431 -8.88 9.45 -1.38
C ARG A 431 -7.45 9.99 -1.51
N ALA A 432 -6.86 10.36 -0.39
CA ALA A 432 -5.43 10.63 -0.35
C ALA A 432 -4.63 9.40 -0.82
N SER A 433 -3.57 9.64 -1.55
CA SER A 433 -2.57 8.65 -1.94
C SER A 433 -1.33 8.76 -1.05
N ARG A 434 -0.43 7.81 -1.19
CA ARG A 434 0.84 7.82 -0.45
C ARG A 434 1.78 8.96 -0.85
N SER A 435 1.63 9.48 -2.06
CA SER A 435 2.42 10.61 -2.58
C SER A 435 1.98 11.98 -2.03
N PHE A 436 0.83 12.11 -1.36
CA PHE A 436 0.36 13.40 -0.83
C PHE A 436 1.35 14.11 0.10
N PRO A 437 2.03 13.43 1.06
CA PRO A 437 3.07 14.07 1.87
C PRO A 437 4.23 14.60 1.03
N PHE A 438 4.72 13.80 0.07
CA PHE A 438 5.77 14.17 -0.87
C PHE A 438 5.38 15.40 -1.70
N VAL A 439 4.21 15.34 -2.35
CA VAL A 439 3.69 16.44 -3.18
C VAL A 439 3.51 17.71 -2.36
N SER A 440 2.91 17.62 -1.17
CA SER A 440 2.71 18.76 -0.27
C SER A 440 4.04 19.40 0.14
N LYS A 441 5.05 18.58 0.44
CA LYS A 441 6.40 19.04 0.80
C LYS A 441 7.04 19.82 -0.36
N ILE A 442 7.01 19.25 -1.58
CA ILE A 442 7.65 19.86 -2.76
C ILE A 442 6.92 21.13 -3.20
N PHE A 443 5.61 21.14 -3.17
CA PHE A 443 4.83 22.34 -3.49
C PHE A 443 4.90 23.42 -2.42
N LYS A 444 5.39 23.11 -1.21
CA LYS A 444 5.28 23.98 -0.02
C LYS A 444 3.83 24.43 0.22
N LEU A 445 2.90 23.49 0.01
CA LEU A 445 1.47 23.70 0.11
C LEU A 445 0.82 22.40 0.61
N ASN A 446 0.19 22.45 1.77
CA ASN A 446 -0.43 21.27 2.35
C ASN A 446 -1.74 20.92 1.63
N PHE A 447 -1.69 19.91 0.75
CA PHE A 447 -2.85 19.46 -0.04
C PHE A 447 -3.97 18.88 0.85
N ILE A 448 -3.64 18.32 2.01
CA ILE A 448 -4.64 17.79 2.94
C ILE A 448 -5.34 18.91 3.70
N ASP A 449 -4.63 19.94 4.10
CA ASP A 449 -5.24 21.15 4.68
C ASP A 449 -6.27 21.76 3.72
N LEU A 450 -5.86 21.93 2.45
CA LEU A 450 -6.77 22.42 1.42
C LEU A 450 -7.98 21.52 1.22
N ALA A 451 -7.75 20.21 1.09
CA ALA A 451 -8.82 19.23 0.91
C ALA A 451 -9.82 19.26 2.08
N THR A 452 -9.31 19.31 3.31
CA THR A 452 -10.15 19.36 4.52
C THR A 452 -10.98 20.63 4.59
N LYS A 453 -10.39 21.79 4.29
CA LYS A 453 -11.11 23.06 4.21
C LYS A 453 -12.24 23.03 3.17
N LEU A 454 -11.96 22.48 1.98
CA LEU A 454 -12.97 22.34 0.92
C LEU A 454 -14.09 21.36 1.31
N ILE A 455 -13.77 20.23 1.90
CA ILE A 455 -14.74 19.26 2.44
C ILE A 455 -15.66 19.92 3.47
N MET A 456 -15.11 20.80 4.31
CA MET A 456 -15.88 21.54 5.31
C MET A 456 -16.63 22.74 4.75
N GLY A 457 -16.57 22.97 3.44
CA GLY A 457 -17.30 24.02 2.75
C GLY A 457 -16.68 25.41 2.84
N ILE A 458 -15.42 25.49 3.26
CA ILE A 458 -14.69 26.77 3.29
C ILE A 458 -14.45 27.24 1.84
N ASP A 459 -14.80 28.50 1.59
CA ASP A 459 -14.55 29.11 0.29
C ASP A 459 -13.13 29.69 0.23
N MET A 460 -12.37 29.27 -0.77
CA MET A 460 -10.99 29.67 -0.97
C MET A 460 -10.78 30.09 -2.43
N PRO A 461 -9.88 31.05 -2.69
CA PRO A 461 -9.54 31.41 -4.06
C PRO A 461 -8.84 30.24 -4.76
N PRO A 462 -9.02 30.08 -6.08
CA PRO A 462 -8.27 29.09 -6.86
C PRO A 462 -6.76 29.26 -6.70
N ILE A 463 -6.04 28.15 -6.65
CA ILE A 463 -4.58 28.12 -6.58
C ILE A 463 -4.04 27.97 -7.99
N ASP A 464 -3.48 29.05 -8.53
CA ASP A 464 -2.83 29.07 -9.84
C ASP A 464 -1.33 28.83 -9.69
N LYS A 465 -0.96 27.63 -9.24
CA LYS A 465 0.44 27.19 -9.12
C LYS A 465 0.64 25.90 -9.90
N SER A 466 1.55 25.91 -10.85
CA SER A 466 1.95 24.75 -11.64
C SER A 466 3.22 24.12 -11.09
N CYS A 467 3.34 22.80 -11.11
CA CYS A 467 4.60 22.14 -10.77
C CYS A 467 5.78 22.53 -11.67
N PHE A 468 5.51 23.02 -12.88
CA PHE A 468 6.54 23.49 -13.81
C PHE A 468 7.08 24.90 -13.50
N GLU A 469 6.55 25.57 -12.48
CA GLU A 469 7.01 26.87 -11.99
C GLU A 469 7.95 26.76 -10.79
N LEU A 470 8.28 25.53 -10.38
CA LEU A 470 9.23 25.28 -9.30
C LEU A 470 10.66 25.45 -9.82
N ASP A 471 11.47 26.24 -9.09
CA ASP A 471 12.89 26.49 -9.40
C ASP A 471 13.81 25.35 -8.92
N TYR A 472 13.26 24.29 -8.37
CA TYR A 472 13.95 23.12 -7.83
C TYR A 472 13.21 21.83 -8.21
N VAL A 473 13.88 20.71 -7.98
CA VAL A 473 13.32 19.37 -8.22
C VAL A 473 13.21 18.62 -6.90
N GLY A 474 12.10 17.93 -6.70
CA GLY A 474 11.92 16.99 -5.61
C GLY A 474 12.01 15.57 -6.09
N VAL A 475 12.70 14.71 -5.33
CA VAL A 475 12.77 13.26 -5.57
C VAL A 475 12.37 12.51 -4.30
N LYS A 476 11.45 11.56 -4.46
CA LYS A 476 11.08 10.58 -3.44
C LYS A 476 11.84 9.29 -3.71
N ALA A 477 12.57 8.76 -2.74
CA ALA A 477 13.17 7.43 -2.78
C ALA A 477 12.50 6.51 -1.75
N PRO A 478 12.11 5.27 -2.13
CA PRO A 478 11.54 4.31 -1.20
C PRO A 478 12.60 3.71 -0.29
N GLN A 479 12.20 3.33 0.92
CA GLN A 479 12.98 2.57 1.89
C GLN A 479 12.48 1.14 1.95
N PHE A 480 13.41 0.17 1.96
CA PHE A 480 13.11 -1.26 2.03
C PHE A 480 13.72 -1.91 3.27
N SER A 481 13.01 -2.86 3.86
CA SER A 481 13.48 -3.63 5.03
C SER A 481 13.91 -5.06 4.68
N PHE A 482 14.44 -5.28 3.47
CA PHE A 482 14.87 -6.61 3.02
C PHE A 482 15.93 -7.26 3.90
N THR A 483 16.77 -6.48 4.59
CA THR A 483 17.76 -6.98 5.55
C THR A 483 17.12 -7.68 6.75
N ARG A 484 15.88 -7.34 7.10
CA ARG A 484 15.12 -7.93 8.22
C ARG A 484 14.28 -9.14 7.82
N ILE A 485 14.02 -9.32 6.53
CA ILE A 485 13.18 -10.40 6.00
C ILE A 485 14.09 -11.43 5.32
N LYS A 486 14.40 -12.50 6.06
CA LYS A 486 15.26 -13.59 5.54
C LYS A 486 14.62 -14.23 4.31
N GLY A 487 15.40 -14.38 3.25
CA GLY A 487 14.98 -15.05 2.03
C GLY A 487 14.11 -14.21 1.09
N ALA A 488 13.76 -12.97 1.42
CA ALA A 488 13.06 -12.10 0.48
C ALA A 488 13.97 -11.71 -0.70
N ASP A 489 13.42 -11.79 -1.92
CA ASP A 489 14.12 -11.32 -3.13
C ASP A 489 13.89 -9.79 -3.29
N PRO A 490 14.95 -8.98 -3.33
CA PRO A 490 14.82 -7.52 -3.45
C PRO A 490 14.53 -7.03 -4.89
N VAL A 491 13.78 -7.80 -5.66
CA VAL A 491 13.28 -7.38 -6.98
C VAL A 491 11.97 -6.64 -6.82
N LEU A 492 11.88 -5.45 -7.40
CA LEU A 492 10.66 -4.65 -7.42
C LEU A 492 9.64 -5.22 -8.41
N SER A 493 8.37 -5.20 -8.02
CA SER A 493 7.27 -5.73 -8.83
C SER A 493 6.01 -4.86 -8.70
N VAL A 494 4.92 -5.32 -9.27
CA VAL A 494 3.60 -4.68 -9.16
C VAL A 494 2.99 -4.81 -7.76
N GLU A 495 3.53 -5.71 -6.91
CA GLU A 495 3.19 -5.83 -5.49
C GLU A 495 4.17 -5.01 -4.67
N MET A 496 3.67 -4.24 -3.71
CA MET A 496 4.47 -3.33 -2.92
C MET A 496 5.30 -4.04 -1.86
N ALA A 497 6.55 -3.61 -1.68
CA ALA A 497 7.50 -4.12 -0.69
C ALA A 497 8.14 -3.05 0.20
N SER A 498 8.02 -1.76 -0.14
CA SER A 498 8.62 -0.65 0.63
C SER A 498 7.97 -0.48 2.00
N THR A 499 8.77 -0.04 2.97
CA THR A 499 8.37 0.16 4.37
C THR A 499 8.44 1.62 4.82
N GLY A 500 8.86 2.51 3.96
CA GLY A 500 8.95 3.95 4.20
C GLY A 500 9.49 4.67 2.98
N GLU A 501 9.70 5.98 3.10
CA GLU A 501 10.21 6.81 2.01
C GLU A 501 10.94 8.05 2.53
N VAL A 502 11.77 8.62 1.67
CA VAL A 502 12.46 9.91 1.89
C VAL A 502 12.13 10.84 0.74
N ALA A 503 12.00 12.13 1.01
CA ALA A 503 11.87 13.17 0.00
C ALA A 503 13.00 14.18 0.12
N CYS A 504 13.79 14.34 -0.93
CA CYS A 504 14.86 15.32 -1.03
C CYS A 504 14.61 16.33 -2.15
N LEU A 505 15.13 17.55 -1.97
CA LEU A 505 15.13 18.59 -2.97
C LEU A 505 16.54 18.81 -3.50
N GLY A 506 16.67 19.36 -4.70
CA GLY A 506 17.92 19.75 -5.32
C GLY A 506 17.68 20.79 -6.42
N ASP A 507 18.72 21.54 -6.79
CA ASP A 507 18.65 22.50 -7.90
C ASP A 507 18.55 21.78 -9.27
N SER A 508 18.84 20.46 -9.30
CA SER A 508 18.66 19.58 -10.46
C SER A 508 18.10 18.21 -10.05
N PHE A 509 17.61 17.46 -11.03
CA PHE A 509 17.16 16.08 -10.81
C PHE A 509 18.29 15.21 -10.24
N GLU A 510 19.47 15.27 -10.82
CA GLU A 510 20.59 14.42 -10.46
C GLU A 510 21.03 14.67 -9.01
N GLU A 511 21.05 15.92 -8.57
CA GLU A 511 21.35 16.29 -7.18
C GLU A 511 20.28 15.76 -6.22
N ALA A 512 19.00 16.09 -6.46
CA ALA A 512 17.90 15.61 -5.63
C ALA A 512 17.84 14.08 -5.55
N PHE A 513 18.12 13.40 -6.67
CA PHE A 513 18.12 11.96 -6.78
C PHE A 513 19.24 11.33 -5.94
N LEU A 514 20.47 11.83 -6.04
CA LEU A 514 21.59 11.34 -5.23
C LEU A 514 21.35 11.59 -3.74
N LEU A 515 20.89 12.79 -3.37
CA LEU A 515 20.56 13.11 -1.98
C LEU A 515 19.49 12.16 -1.42
N ALA A 516 18.45 11.87 -2.19
CA ALA A 516 17.40 10.92 -1.79
C ALA A 516 17.95 9.50 -1.62
N LEU A 517 18.78 9.03 -2.53
CA LEU A 517 19.37 7.69 -2.45
C LEU A 517 20.35 7.55 -1.28
N LEU A 518 21.21 8.54 -1.05
CA LEU A 518 22.10 8.55 0.12
C LEU A 518 21.31 8.51 1.43
N SER A 519 20.16 9.22 1.47
CA SER A 519 19.28 9.25 2.64
C SER A 519 18.60 7.91 2.94
N VAL A 520 18.43 7.03 1.95
CA VAL A 520 17.90 5.67 2.15
C VAL A 520 19.01 4.59 2.20
N GLY A 521 20.26 5.01 2.38
CA GLY A 521 21.38 4.09 2.65
C GLY A 521 22.14 3.60 1.43
N TYR A 522 21.91 4.16 0.23
CA TYR A 522 22.84 3.93 -0.87
C TYR A 522 24.18 4.58 -0.57
N GLU A 523 25.25 3.89 -0.88
CA GLU A 523 26.60 4.46 -0.82
C GLU A 523 27.04 4.91 -2.23
N TYR A 524 27.79 6.00 -2.28
CA TYR A 524 28.40 6.45 -3.53
C TYR A 524 29.48 5.44 -3.95
N PRO A 525 29.44 4.84 -5.17
CA PRO A 525 30.37 3.80 -5.58
C PRO A 525 31.78 4.36 -5.73
N LYS A 526 32.78 3.67 -5.18
CA LYS A 526 34.18 4.13 -5.18
C LYS A 526 34.91 3.73 -6.45
N LYS A 527 34.86 2.44 -6.82
CA LYS A 527 35.71 1.93 -7.91
C LYS A 527 35.18 0.70 -8.66
N ASN A 528 34.51 -0.24 -7.97
CA ASN A 528 34.24 -1.57 -8.48
C ASN A 528 32.77 -1.84 -8.70
N VAL A 529 32.34 -2.08 -9.92
CA VAL A 529 30.95 -2.29 -10.29
C VAL A 529 30.78 -3.67 -10.93
N LEU A 530 29.84 -4.47 -10.40
CA LEU A 530 29.41 -5.73 -11.02
C LEU A 530 28.21 -5.49 -11.94
N LEU A 531 28.29 -6.00 -13.17
CA LEU A 531 27.25 -5.95 -14.19
C LEU A 531 26.72 -7.35 -14.50
N SER A 532 25.44 -7.58 -14.26
CA SER A 532 24.68 -8.76 -14.69
C SER A 532 23.37 -8.27 -15.34
N THR A 533 23.44 -7.95 -16.63
CA THR A 533 22.41 -7.17 -17.32
C THR A 533 21.51 -8.06 -18.20
N GLY A 534 20.81 -9.03 -17.61
CA GLY A 534 19.67 -9.72 -18.20
C GLY A 534 19.74 -10.14 -19.69
N PRO A 535 18.63 -10.06 -20.42
CA PRO A 535 18.53 -10.46 -21.83
C PRO A 535 19.30 -9.52 -22.77
N PHE A 536 19.45 -9.93 -24.03
CA PHE A 536 20.21 -9.18 -25.04
C PHE A 536 19.71 -7.73 -25.22
N GLU A 537 18.41 -7.53 -25.21
CA GLU A 537 17.79 -6.20 -25.35
C GLU A 537 18.22 -5.26 -24.20
N SER A 538 18.17 -5.74 -22.96
CA SER A 538 18.64 -4.97 -21.80
C SER A 538 20.11 -4.64 -21.88
N LYS A 539 20.95 -5.58 -22.35
CA LYS A 539 22.38 -5.32 -22.58
C LYS A 539 22.60 -4.24 -23.64
N ALA A 540 21.81 -4.26 -24.71
CA ALA A 540 21.91 -3.27 -25.79
C ALA A 540 21.48 -1.87 -25.30
N LEU A 541 20.41 -1.79 -24.54
CA LEU A 541 19.94 -0.54 -23.93
C LEU A 541 20.95 0.01 -22.93
N PHE A 542 21.57 -0.84 -22.12
CA PHE A 542 22.54 -0.46 -21.08
C PHE A 542 23.95 -0.14 -21.62
N LEU A 543 24.24 -0.41 -22.90
CA LEU A 543 25.57 -0.22 -23.49
C LEU A 543 26.14 1.20 -23.37
N PRO A 544 25.36 2.28 -23.56
CA PRO A 544 25.84 3.65 -23.34
C PRO A 544 26.29 3.89 -21.89
N ASP A 545 25.57 3.32 -20.92
CA ASP A 545 25.85 3.49 -19.50
C ASP A 545 27.07 2.68 -19.05
N ALA A 546 27.26 1.48 -19.59
CA ALA A 546 28.48 0.71 -19.39
C ALA A 546 29.74 1.44 -19.95
N LYS A 547 29.61 2.13 -21.09
CA LYS A 547 30.66 3.00 -21.63
C LYS A 547 30.96 4.16 -20.68
N ARG A 548 29.91 4.83 -20.17
CA ARG A 548 30.03 5.95 -19.23
C ARG A 548 30.71 5.51 -17.94
N LEU A 549 30.35 4.37 -17.35
CA LEU A 549 31.03 3.81 -16.16
C LEU A 549 32.53 3.60 -16.42
N ARG A 550 32.90 3.01 -17.56
CA ARG A 550 34.30 2.88 -17.97
C ARG A 550 35.01 4.24 -18.06
N ASP A 551 34.37 5.20 -18.70
CA ASP A 551 34.97 6.53 -18.95
C ASP A 551 35.10 7.34 -17.64
N LEU A 552 34.26 7.07 -16.63
CA LEU A 552 34.39 7.55 -15.25
C LEU A 552 35.51 6.83 -14.46
N GLY A 553 36.14 5.82 -15.03
CA GLY A 553 37.29 5.09 -14.43
C GLY A 553 36.90 3.94 -13.50
N PHE A 554 35.65 3.46 -13.55
CA PHE A 554 35.23 2.29 -12.77
C PHE A 554 35.84 0.99 -13.34
N ASN A 555 36.23 0.09 -12.45
CA ASN A 555 36.58 -1.28 -12.80
C ASN A 555 35.29 -2.07 -13.01
N LEU A 556 35.10 -2.60 -14.21
CA LEU A 556 33.91 -3.35 -14.56
C LEU A 556 34.16 -4.85 -14.36
N TYR A 557 33.34 -5.45 -13.51
CA TYR A 557 33.20 -6.89 -13.35
C TYR A 557 31.88 -7.32 -14.00
N ALA A 558 31.82 -8.51 -14.58
CA ALA A 558 30.59 -8.95 -15.22
C ALA A 558 30.44 -10.48 -15.20
N THR A 559 29.17 -10.94 -15.23
CA THR A 559 28.87 -12.33 -15.58
C THR A 559 29.29 -12.62 -17.01
N ARG A 560 29.60 -13.90 -17.33
CA ARG A 560 30.17 -14.30 -18.61
C ARG A 560 29.40 -13.72 -19.81
N GLY A 561 28.11 -13.92 -19.89
CA GLY A 561 27.30 -13.44 -21.02
C GLY A 561 27.27 -11.91 -21.15
N THR A 562 27.33 -11.17 -20.04
CA THR A 562 27.46 -9.71 -20.05
C THR A 562 28.86 -9.28 -20.46
N SER A 563 29.92 -9.95 -19.95
CA SER A 563 31.31 -9.67 -20.33
C SER A 563 31.58 -9.90 -21.81
N ASP A 564 31.10 -11.01 -22.39
CA ASP A 564 31.23 -11.30 -23.81
C ASP A 564 30.56 -10.24 -24.68
N PHE A 565 29.37 -9.76 -24.29
CA PHE A 565 28.66 -8.66 -24.96
C PHE A 565 29.46 -7.34 -24.88
N LEU A 566 29.97 -6.99 -23.69
CA LEU A 566 30.78 -5.79 -23.47
C LEU A 566 32.08 -5.84 -24.30
N LYS A 567 32.74 -6.98 -24.32
CA LYS A 567 33.98 -7.21 -25.12
C LYS A 567 33.72 -7.05 -26.61
N TYR A 568 32.59 -7.57 -27.11
CA TYR A 568 32.20 -7.38 -28.52
C TYR A 568 32.03 -5.89 -28.86
N ASN A 569 31.60 -5.08 -27.88
CA ASN A 569 31.43 -3.63 -28.00
C ASN A 569 32.67 -2.82 -27.52
N HIS A 570 33.85 -3.42 -27.45
CA HIS A 570 35.15 -2.79 -27.10
C HIS A 570 35.17 -2.22 -25.65
N ILE A 571 34.42 -2.81 -24.73
CA ILE A 571 34.48 -2.50 -23.30
C ILE A 571 35.14 -3.67 -22.57
N SER A 572 36.23 -3.38 -21.85
CA SER A 572 36.93 -4.36 -21.04
C SER A 572 36.20 -4.58 -19.72
N SER A 573 36.05 -5.85 -19.33
CA SER A 573 35.50 -6.23 -18.02
C SER A 573 36.16 -7.52 -17.54
N GLN A 574 36.27 -7.70 -16.22
CA GLN A 574 36.72 -8.94 -15.61
C GLN A 574 35.54 -9.89 -15.39
N ILE A 575 35.66 -11.13 -15.84
CA ILE A 575 34.60 -12.13 -15.63
C ILE A 575 34.65 -12.61 -14.18
N LEU A 576 33.47 -12.59 -13.50
CA LEU A 576 33.22 -13.31 -12.26
C LEU A 576 32.32 -14.50 -12.55
N ASN A 577 32.65 -15.64 -11.97
CA ASN A 577 31.84 -16.85 -12.09
C ASN A 577 30.56 -16.77 -11.25
N TRP A 578 29.51 -17.46 -11.68
CA TRP A 578 28.25 -17.53 -11.00
C TRP A 578 28.34 -18.13 -9.59
N PRO A 579 27.48 -17.76 -8.64
CA PRO A 579 27.45 -18.32 -7.29
C PRO A 579 27.55 -19.86 -7.24
N LEU A 580 26.77 -20.56 -8.05
CA LEU A 580 26.68 -22.01 -8.03
C LEU A 580 27.81 -22.73 -8.78
N GLU A 581 28.62 -22.02 -9.58
CA GLU A 581 29.78 -22.62 -10.31
C GLU A 581 30.92 -23.03 -9.39
N LYS A 582 31.00 -22.46 -8.17
CA LYS A 582 32.08 -22.76 -7.18
C LYS A 582 33.50 -22.66 -7.74
N ARG A 583 33.73 -21.73 -8.68
CA ARG A 583 35.02 -21.46 -9.30
C ARG A 583 35.44 -20.03 -9.01
N GLU A 584 36.73 -19.80 -8.73
CA GLU A 584 37.27 -18.46 -8.59
C GLU A 584 37.70 -17.88 -9.95
N PRO A 585 37.62 -16.54 -10.11
CA PRO A 585 37.00 -15.58 -9.20
C PRO A 585 35.48 -15.71 -9.20
N ASN A 586 34.87 -15.76 -8.00
CA ASN A 586 33.43 -15.98 -7.81
C ASN A 586 32.73 -14.69 -7.31
N ILE A 587 31.50 -14.46 -7.74
CA ILE A 587 30.72 -13.29 -7.33
C ILE A 587 30.49 -13.26 -5.80
N LEU A 588 30.22 -14.43 -5.19
CA LEU A 588 29.97 -14.48 -3.72
C LEU A 588 31.21 -14.06 -2.94
N THR A 589 32.39 -14.60 -3.32
CA THR A 589 33.65 -14.24 -2.67
C THR A 589 33.91 -12.73 -2.78
N PHE A 590 33.61 -12.12 -3.92
CA PHE A 590 33.80 -10.68 -4.13
C PHE A 590 32.83 -9.84 -3.27
N ILE A 591 31.57 -10.30 -3.08
CA ILE A 591 30.60 -9.64 -2.20
C ILE A 591 31.05 -9.78 -0.74
N GLU A 592 31.37 -11.02 -0.29
CA GLU A 592 31.72 -11.34 1.09
C GLU A 592 33.03 -10.66 1.56
N GLU A 593 33.97 -10.45 0.64
CA GLU A 593 35.23 -9.74 0.91
C GLU A 593 35.11 -8.20 0.75
N GLY A 594 33.93 -7.66 0.46
CA GLY A 594 33.71 -6.22 0.28
C GLY A 594 34.46 -5.61 -0.90
N LYS A 595 34.67 -6.39 -1.97
CA LYS A 595 35.40 -5.96 -3.16
C LYS A 595 34.52 -5.26 -4.19
N LEU A 596 33.20 -5.24 -4.01
CA LEU A 596 32.23 -4.59 -4.91
C LEU A 596 31.59 -3.40 -4.21
N ASP A 597 31.54 -2.27 -4.90
CA ASP A 597 30.92 -1.02 -4.41
C ASP A 597 29.49 -0.84 -4.93
N LEU A 598 29.15 -1.49 -6.03
CA LEU A 598 27.83 -1.43 -6.66
C LEU A 598 27.57 -2.72 -7.45
N ILE A 599 26.34 -3.22 -7.34
CA ILE A 599 25.86 -4.34 -8.14
C ILE A 599 24.66 -3.88 -8.97
N ILE A 600 24.77 -4.00 -10.30
CA ILE A 600 23.65 -3.82 -11.23
C ILE A 600 23.28 -5.21 -11.74
N ASN A 601 22.16 -5.73 -11.21
CA ASN A 601 21.63 -7.04 -11.55
C ASN A 601 20.22 -6.90 -12.12
N ILE A 602 20.12 -6.86 -13.46
CA ILE A 602 18.84 -6.80 -14.16
C ILE A 602 18.35 -8.22 -14.39
N PRO A 603 17.20 -8.62 -13.79
CA PRO A 603 16.72 -10.00 -13.86
C PRO A 603 16.46 -10.47 -15.29
N LYS A 604 16.72 -11.75 -15.55
CA LYS A 604 16.21 -12.48 -16.72
C LYS A 604 14.95 -13.27 -16.33
N SER A 605 14.02 -13.41 -17.23
CA SER A 605 12.67 -13.90 -16.89
C SER A 605 12.42 -15.41 -17.06
N HIS A 606 13.36 -16.26 -17.55
CA HIS A 606 12.95 -17.57 -18.11
C HIS A 606 13.81 -18.82 -17.80
N GLU A 607 14.97 -18.72 -17.18
CA GLU A 607 15.81 -19.92 -16.92
C GLU A 607 16.00 -20.14 -15.41
N GLU A 608 15.48 -21.23 -14.86
CA GLU A 608 15.47 -21.54 -13.42
C GLU A 608 16.88 -21.47 -12.77
N VAL A 609 17.92 -21.94 -13.46
CA VAL A 609 19.29 -21.89 -12.94
C VAL A 609 19.84 -20.46 -12.89
N GLU A 610 19.53 -19.64 -13.88
CA GLU A 610 19.92 -18.22 -13.90
C GLU A 610 19.13 -17.44 -12.86
N LEU A 611 17.82 -17.68 -12.73
CA LEU A 611 16.97 -17.07 -11.68
C LEU A 611 17.51 -17.37 -10.28
N THR A 612 17.96 -18.61 -10.04
CA THR A 612 18.55 -19.01 -8.75
C THR A 612 19.85 -18.28 -8.47
N ASN A 613 20.76 -18.19 -9.46
CA ASN A 613 22.04 -17.48 -9.32
C ASN A 613 21.82 -15.97 -9.13
N ASP A 614 20.93 -15.36 -9.91
CA ASP A 614 20.60 -13.95 -9.79
C ASP A 614 19.96 -13.63 -8.42
N TYR A 615 19.06 -14.49 -7.92
CA TYR A 615 18.51 -14.37 -6.57
C TYR A 615 19.62 -14.41 -5.51
N ILE A 616 20.56 -15.36 -5.60
CA ILE A 616 21.66 -15.47 -4.64
C ILE A 616 22.52 -14.19 -4.64
N ILE A 617 22.81 -13.64 -5.81
CA ILE A 617 23.56 -12.38 -5.95
C ILE A 617 22.82 -11.24 -5.25
N ARG A 618 21.55 -11.07 -5.56
CA ARG A 618 20.73 -10.00 -4.98
C ARG A 618 20.58 -10.14 -3.46
N ARG A 619 20.29 -11.36 -2.99
CA ARG A 619 20.16 -11.63 -1.56
C ARG A 619 21.47 -11.35 -0.81
N LYS A 620 22.60 -11.81 -1.34
CA LYS A 620 23.91 -11.54 -0.75
C LYS A 620 24.30 -10.07 -0.80
N ALA A 621 23.95 -9.34 -1.86
CA ALA A 621 24.15 -7.89 -1.91
C ALA A 621 23.45 -7.20 -0.72
N VAL A 622 22.20 -7.57 -0.44
CA VAL A 622 21.45 -7.03 0.72
C VAL A 622 22.07 -7.49 2.04
N ASP A 623 22.42 -8.76 2.19
CA ASP A 623 22.98 -9.30 3.43
C ASP A 623 24.34 -8.65 3.80
N PHE A 624 25.12 -8.23 2.81
CA PHE A 624 26.43 -7.59 2.98
C PHE A 624 26.38 -6.06 2.76
N ASN A 625 25.17 -5.49 2.65
CA ASN A 625 24.93 -4.05 2.49
C ASN A 625 25.69 -3.44 1.28
N VAL A 626 25.77 -4.19 0.17
CA VAL A 626 26.30 -3.66 -1.09
C VAL A 626 25.15 -3.02 -1.87
N PRO A 627 25.26 -1.76 -2.32
CA PRO A 627 24.26 -1.10 -3.15
C PRO A 627 23.85 -1.96 -4.35
N LEU A 628 22.55 -2.18 -4.50
CA LEU A 628 21.96 -3.06 -5.50
C LEU A 628 20.96 -2.30 -6.37
N ILE A 629 21.11 -2.42 -7.68
CA ILE A 629 20.17 -1.87 -8.67
C ILE A 629 19.63 -3.03 -9.52
N THR A 630 18.31 -3.19 -9.54
CA THR A 630 17.62 -4.27 -10.26
C THR A 630 16.76 -3.76 -11.43
N ASN A 631 16.69 -2.44 -11.63
CA ASN A 631 15.91 -1.79 -12.67
C ASN A 631 16.81 -1.02 -13.65
N LEU A 632 16.55 -1.16 -14.95
CA LEU A 632 17.39 -0.58 -15.99
C LEU A 632 17.30 0.95 -16.05
N GLN A 633 16.10 1.49 -15.97
CA GLN A 633 15.85 2.94 -16.01
C GLN A 633 16.45 3.63 -14.80
N PHE A 634 16.33 3.00 -13.64
CA PHE A 634 16.97 3.48 -12.41
C PHE A 634 18.50 3.46 -12.55
N ALA A 635 19.08 2.39 -13.11
CA ALA A 635 20.52 2.29 -13.34
C ALA A 635 21.03 3.41 -14.26
N GLU A 636 20.33 3.67 -15.37
CA GLU A 636 20.63 4.76 -16.29
C GLU A 636 20.69 6.11 -15.55
N ARG A 637 19.64 6.42 -14.76
CA ARG A 637 19.56 7.68 -14.00
C ARG A 637 20.62 7.80 -12.91
N PHE A 638 20.94 6.68 -12.26
CA PHE A 638 21.99 6.64 -11.26
C PHE A 638 23.38 6.94 -11.87
N ILE A 639 23.67 6.34 -13.03
CA ILE A 639 24.94 6.57 -13.74
C ILE A 639 25.01 8.00 -14.27
N ASP A 640 23.91 8.56 -14.79
CA ASP A 640 23.83 9.97 -15.18
C ASP A 640 24.15 10.89 -14.00
N ALA A 641 23.59 10.59 -12.84
CA ALA A 641 23.74 11.41 -11.64
C ALA A 641 25.19 11.39 -11.10
N ILE A 642 25.81 10.21 -10.95
CA ILE A 642 27.21 10.10 -10.50
C ILE A 642 28.23 10.61 -11.53
N ALA A 643 27.85 10.70 -12.81
CA ALA A 643 28.67 11.31 -13.84
C ALA A 643 28.68 12.85 -13.75
N ARG A 644 27.64 13.42 -13.16
CA ARG A 644 27.45 14.87 -13.06
C ARG A 644 27.92 15.46 -11.73
N TYR A 645 27.70 14.74 -10.64
CA TYR A 645 28.05 15.17 -9.29
C TYR A 645 28.92 14.13 -8.58
N SER A 646 30.03 14.57 -8.01
CA SER A 646 30.74 13.81 -6.97
C SER A 646 30.00 13.98 -5.61
N GLN A 647 30.29 13.12 -4.66
CA GLN A 647 29.67 13.17 -3.34
C GLN A 647 29.96 14.51 -2.62
N ASP A 648 31.16 15.07 -2.81
CA ASP A 648 31.59 16.32 -2.15
C ASP A 648 30.94 17.58 -2.75
N GLU A 649 30.35 17.46 -3.94
CA GLU A 649 29.65 18.57 -4.63
C GLU A 649 28.16 18.65 -4.25
N LEU A 650 27.63 17.64 -3.55
CA LEU A 650 26.25 17.64 -3.11
C LEU A 650 26.05 18.63 -1.97
N ALA A 651 25.20 19.66 -2.20
CA ALA A 651 24.89 20.67 -1.19
C ALA A 651 23.74 20.19 -0.29
N VAL A 652 23.93 20.29 1.03
CA VAL A 652 22.86 20.09 2.00
C VAL A 652 22.28 21.44 2.34
N LYS A 653 21.02 21.67 1.94
CA LYS A 653 20.25 22.88 2.22
C LYS A 653 19.04 22.55 3.09
N ALA A 654 18.60 23.48 3.92
CA ALA A 654 17.34 23.36 4.62
C ALA A 654 16.16 23.49 3.63
N TRP A 655 15.01 22.91 3.99
CA TRP A 655 13.82 22.88 3.11
C TRP A 655 13.32 24.28 2.71
N ASP A 656 13.50 25.27 3.57
CA ASP A 656 13.09 26.67 3.35
C ASP A 656 14.11 27.50 2.54
N GLU A 657 15.28 26.94 2.25
CA GLU A 657 16.30 27.59 1.42
C GLU A 657 16.10 27.36 -0.09
N TYR A 658 15.19 26.49 -0.49
CA TYR A 658 14.83 26.27 -1.88
C TYR A 658 13.76 27.23 -2.38
#